data_c214dedee637bfd841efe681d1b3ac88
#
_entry.id   c214dedee637bfd841efe681d1b3ac88
#
_cell.length_a   1.000
_cell.length_b   1.000
_cell.length_c   1.000
_cell.angle_alpha   90.00
_cell.angle_beta   90.00
_cell.angle_gamma   90.00
#
_symmetry.space_group_name_H-M   'P 1'
#
loop_
_entity.id
_entity.type
_entity.pdbx_description
1 polymer ?
#
loop_
_entity_poly.entity_id
_entity_poly.type
_entity_poly.pdbx_seq_one_letter_code
_entity_poly.pdbx_strand_id
1 'polypeptide(L)'
;MRNLLLTFIALILSVAQLQAQADSIAKATVNITAKNDSVYAIQVTVQVQAGWKIYDANAEGVEAPHLKFTLETAVALNPPNYSVVAQAQKDVLFGNAKVFTGQFDITEDIVIHGFQPDSLKGVVVLSAGKESSFYVIELPIVMPLANGQKGTQFNILLPESARNAPENACGETTSSTNADSGAWGVFFLGFLGGLIALVTPCVFPMIPVTVSFFTKRSKTRKQGIQNGLIYGLSIFLIYVLASVPFHIAGNVQPEIFNSISTNAWLNIAFFAIFIFFSISFFGYFEISLPSGIANKADAKSGLGSLGGIFFMAITLAIVSFSCTGPILGTLLVGSLQGGAWALTQGMAGFGLALALPFTLFAIFPQWLQSLPKSGGWLDTVKKVLAFVELALAFKFLSNADLVQHWGLLKREVFIGIWILISLGLSAYLFGFLLLPHDVKGQKIALGRKLFGGLALGFALYLGAGLMPQNANNLKLLSGFPPPTHYSLFASDSSSHGLKADVVNDYTKALAMAKAQQKPILIDFTGWACVNCRKMEEQVWTDPAVQKFIQENYILLSLYVDDRANLPVAERFVYTTQGGQQKQINTVADLWATFETENFNQSSQPLYVVLSPDQVLQSNPIGYTPDIQQYLEWLKCSAKKK
;
A
#
# COMPACT_ATOMS: atom_id res chain seq x y z
N MET A 1 2.76 -27.71 -18.40
CA MET A 1 1.88 -28.18 -17.33
C MET A 1 2.35 -29.51 -16.71
N ARG A 2 2.62 -30.57 -17.48
CA ARG A 2 3.05 -31.88 -16.93
C ARG A 2 4.34 -31.82 -16.09
N ASN A 3 5.33 -31.02 -16.48
CA ASN A 3 6.59 -30.87 -15.73
C ASN A 3 6.44 -30.02 -14.45
N LEU A 4 5.49 -29.06 -14.43
CA LEU A 4 5.19 -28.25 -13.24
C LEU A 4 4.44 -29.08 -12.17
N LEU A 5 3.56 -29.98 -12.63
CA LEU A 5 2.83 -30.90 -11.74
C LEU A 5 3.79 -31.93 -11.13
N LEU A 6 4.74 -32.43 -11.91
CA LEU A 6 5.76 -33.37 -11.43
C LEU A 6 6.72 -32.73 -10.41
N THR A 7 7.12 -31.47 -10.61
CA THR A 7 7.93 -30.75 -9.62
C THR A 7 7.14 -30.46 -8.34
N PHE A 8 5.85 -30.16 -8.44
CA PHE A 8 4.99 -29.94 -7.27
C PHE A 8 4.76 -31.23 -6.48
N ILE A 9 4.53 -32.34 -7.17
CA ILE A 9 4.41 -33.69 -6.54
C ILE A 9 5.74 -34.11 -5.91
N ALA A 10 6.86 -33.86 -6.55
CA ALA A 10 8.19 -34.15 -6.00
C ALA A 10 8.47 -33.30 -4.74
N LEU A 11 8.03 -32.03 -4.72
CA LEU A 11 8.17 -31.17 -3.55
C LEU A 11 7.30 -31.64 -2.37
N ILE A 12 6.06 -32.07 -2.64
CA ILE A 12 5.16 -32.62 -1.60
C ILE A 12 5.72 -33.94 -1.04
N LEU A 13 6.26 -34.80 -1.92
CA LEU A 13 6.87 -36.06 -1.50
C LEU A 13 8.16 -35.84 -0.69
N SER A 14 8.95 -34.80 -0.99
CA SER A 14 10.15 -34.48 -0.23
C SER A 14 9.82 -33.96 1.19
N VAL A 15 8.77 -33.16 1.34
CA VAL A 15 8.30 -32.68 2.66
C VAL A 15 7.75 -33.83 3.49
N ALA A 16 6.98 -34.76 2.90
CA ALA A 16 6.47 -35.95 3.59
C ALA A 16 7.60 -36.91 4.02
N GLN A 17 8.68 -37.02 3.23
CA GLN A 17 9.85 -37.82 3.61
C GLN A 17 10.63 -37.20 4.79
N LEU A 18 10.76 -35.87 4.85
CA LEU A 18 11.41 -35.16 5.96
C LEU A 18 10.65 -35.37 7.28
N GLN A 19 9.34 -35.31 7.27
CA GLN A 19 8.51 -35.58 8.47
C GLN A 19 8.60 -37.04 8.92
N ALA A 20 8.53 -38.00 8.01
CA ALA A 20 8.68 -39.41 8.34
C ALA A 20 10.06 -39.76 8.92
N GLN A 21 11.10 -39.02 8.55
CA GLN A 21 12.45 -39.18 9.08
C GLN A 21 12.57 -38.61 10.51
N ALA A 22 11.93 -37.49 10.82
CA ALA A 22 11.93 -36.88 12.16
C ALA A 22 11.26 -37.82 13.19
N ASP A 23 10.11 -38.41 12.87
CA ASP A 23 9.40 -39.35 13.73
C ASP A 23 10.20 -40.66 14.00
N SER A 24 11.14 -40.99 13.13
CA SER A 24 12.04 -42.14 13.30
C SER A 24 13.23 -41.85 14.23
N ILE A 25 13.49 -40.60 14.59
CA ILE A 25 14.60 -40.17 15.45
C ILE A 25 14.15 -39.89 16.85
N ALA A 26 13.08 -39.14 17.04
CA ALA A 26 12.52 -38.81 18.32
C ALA A 26 11.00 -38.55 18.21
N LYS A 27 10.29 -38.74 19.35
CA LYS A 27 8.88 -38.37 19.47
C LYS A 27 8.72 -37.36 20.59
N ALA A 28 7.86 -36.37 20.38
CA ALA A 28 7.54 -35.35 21.36
C ALA A 28 6.06 -35.48 21.78
N THR A 29 5.81 -35.45 23.09
CA THR A 29 4.48 -35.31 23.67
C THR A 29 4.45 -34.06 24.52
N VAL A 30 3.39 -33.29 24.46
CA VAL A 30 3.30 -31.98 25.12
C VAL A 30 2.19 -31.97 26.14
N ASN A 31 2.47 -31.37 27.30
CA ASN A 31 1.50 -31.04 28.32
C ASN A 31 1.60 -29.53 28.62
N ILE A 32 0.46 -28.86 28.75
CA ILE A 32 0.39 -27.43 29.04
C ILE A 32 -0.48 -27.20 30.28
N THR A 33 0.00 -26.35 31.17
CA THR A 33 -0.70 -25.97 32.39
C THR A 33 -0.75 -24.47 32.53
N ALA A 34 -1.95 -23.90 32.66
CA ALA A 34 -2.12 -22.47 32.92
C ALA A 34 -1.67 -22.15 34.35
N LYS A 35 -0.74 -21.20 34.52
CA LYS A 35 -0.34 -20.63 35.81
C LYS A 35 -1.17 -19.40 36.18
N ASN A 36 -1.56 -18.62 35.20
CA ASN A 36 -2.50 -17.52 35.30
C ASN A 36 -3.12 -17.24 33.92
N ASP A 37 -3.85 -16.12 33.76
CA ASP A 37 -4.63 -15.80 32.56
C ASP A 37 -3.77 -15.63 31.29
N SER A 38 -2.47 -15.42 31.41
CA SER A 38 -1.56 -15.19 30.28
C SER A 38 -0.28 -16.01 30.32
N VAL A 39 0.02 -16.69 31.43
CA VAL A 39 1.24 -17.46 31.63
C VAL A 39 0.95 -18.95 31.67
N TYR A 40 1.65 -19.69 30.85
CA TYR A 40 1.52 -21.13 30.72
C TYR A 40 2.85 -21.83 30.99
N ALA A 41 2.81 -22.91 31.77
CA ALA A 41 3.94 -23.82 31.87
C ALA A 41 3.79 -24.91 30.81
N ILE A 42 4.75 -25.03 29.94
CA ILE A 42 4.81 -26.06 28.89
C ILE A 42 5.84 -27.09 29.32
N GLN A 43 5.42 -28.35 29.28
CA GLN A 43 6.29 -29.50 29.46
C GLN A 43 6.24 -30.36 28.21
N VAL A 44 7.37 -30.49 27.53
CA VAL A 44 7.52 -31.37 26.36
C VAL A 44 8.36 -32.56 26.74
N THR A 45 7.78 -33.75 26.72
CA THR A 45 8.50 -34.99 26.91
C THR A 45 9.01 -35.50 25.56
N VAL A 46 10.33 -35.54 25.43
CA VAL A 46 11.04 -36.02 24.24
C VAL A 46 11.51 -37.43 24.49
N GLN A 47 11.09 -38.36 23.65
CA GLN A 47 11.53 -39.75 23.66
C GLN A 47 12.45 -40.01 22.48
N VAL A 48 13.74 -40.17 22.75
CA VAL A 48 14.78 -40.40 21.74
C VAL A 48 14.89 -41.90 21.43
N GLN A 49 14.94 -42.26 20.17
CA GLN A 49 15.03 -43.66 19.75
C GLN A 49 16.42 -44.27 20.06
N ALA A 50 16.47 -45.57 20.23
CA ALA A 50 17.71 -46.26 20.55
C ALA A 50 18.80 -46.05 19.50
N GLY A 51 20.00 -45.69 19.97
CA GLY A 51 21.15 -45.38 19.12
C GLY A 51 21.24 -43.92 18.62
N TRP A 52 20.21 -43.08 18.89
CA TRP A 52 20.25 -41.67 18.63
C TRP A 52 20.63 -40.87 19.89
N LYS A 53 21.25 -39.71 19.68
CA LYS A 53 21.67 -38.75 20.72
C LYS A 53 21.14 -37.39 20.36
N ILE A 54 20.69 -36.62 21.32
CA ILE A 54 20.34 -35.20 21.14
C ILE A 54 21.42 -34.36 21.80
N TYR A 55 22.01 -33.43 21.06
CA TYR A 55 23.11 -32.59 21.54
C TYR A 55 22.60 -31.41 22.37
N ASP A 56 23.40 -31.05 23.38
CA ASP A 56 23.26 -29.79 24.12
C ASP A 56 24.16 -28.72 23.49
N ALA A 57 23.94 -27.42 23.82
CA ALA A 57 24.61 -26.24 23.24
C ALA A 57 26.15 -26.16 23.40
N ASN A 58 26.80 -27.17 23.94
CA ASN A 58 28.24 -27.16 24.19
C ASN A 58 29.11 -27.61 23.01
N ALA A 59 28.54 -27.89 21.86
CA ALA A 59 29.28 -28.19 20.62
C ALA A 59 29.17 -27.01 19.65
N GLU A 60 30.30 -26.67 18.99
CA GLU A 60 30.34 -25.50 18.08
C GLU A 60 29.37 -25.68 16.91
N GLY A 61 28.44 -24.71 16.75
CA GLY A 61 27.40 -24.74 15.71
C GLY A 61 26.19 -25.61 16.01
N VAL A 62 26.03 -26.09 17.24
CA VAL A 62 24.88 -26.91 17.69
C VAL A 62 24.02 -26.11 18.65
N GLU A 63 22.72 -26.09 18.39
CA GLU A 63 21.73 -25.47 19.30
C GLU A 63 21.20 -26.49 20.29
N ALA A 64 21.05 -26.06 21.56
CA ALA A 64 20.35 -26.85 22.58
C ALA A 64 18.88 -27.11 22.19
N PRO A 65 18.27 -28.20 22.68
CA PRO A 65 16.85 -28.44 22.50
C PRO A 65 16.00 -27.23 22.95
N HIS A 66 15.17 -26.68 22.09
CA HIS A 66 14.33 -25.53 22.43
C HIS A 66 12.98 -25.58 21.73
N LEU A 67 12.04 -24.76 22.22
CA LEU A 67 10.70 -24.63 21.66
C LEU A 67 10.66 -23.38 20.78
N LYS A 68 10.05 -23.51 19.59
CA LYS A 68 9.80 -22.39 18.69
C LYS A 68 8.31 -22.33 18.37
N PHE A 69 7.68 -21.19 18.68
CA PHE A 69 6.24 -21.02 18.49
C PHE A 69 5.95 -20.32 17.16
N THR A 70 4.85 -20.72 16.52
CA THR A 70 4.33 -20.05 15.32
C THR A 70 3.62 -18.75 15.65
N LEU A 71 3.18 -18.57 16.90
CA LEU A 71 2.54 -17.36 17.39
C LEU A 71 3.62 -16.40 17.92
N GLU A 72 3.84 -15.28 17.24
CA GLU A 72 4.85 -14.27 17.63
C GLU A 72 4.57 -13.62 19.01
N THR A 73 3.30 -13.68 19.48
CA THR A 73 2.90 -13.16 20.79
C THR A 73 3.21 -14.12 21.94
N ALA A 74 3.61 -15.36 21.64
CA ALA A 74 4.05 -16.33 22.65
C ALA A 74 5.55 -16.15 22.90
N VAL A 75 5.91 -15.60 24.05
CA VAL A 75 7.30 -15.28 24.42
C VAL A 75 7.71 -16.15 25.62
N ALA A 76 8.87 -16.78 25.52
CA ALA A 76 9.49 -17.51 26.62
C ALA A 76 9.88 -16.55 27.76
N LEU A 77 9.48 -16.87 28.99
CA LEU A 77 9.83 -16.07 30.18
C LEU A 77 11.22 -16.44 30.73
N ASN A 78 11.60 -17.71 30.55
CA ASN A 78 12.86 -18.25 31.08
C ASN A 78 13.50 -19.15 30.02
N PRO A 79 14.80 -19.36 30.03
CA PRO A 79 15.44 -20.36 29.19
C PRO A 79 14.90 -21.77 29.52
N PRO A 80 14.90 -22.70 28.54
CA PRO A 80 14.38 -24.04 28.73
C PRO A 80 15.12 -24.77 29.87
N ASN A 81 14.37 -25.45 30.71
CA ASN A 81 14.91 -26.28 31.77
C ASN A 81 14.70 -27.76 31.41
N TYR A 82 15.72 -28.60 31.64
CA TYR A 82 15.71 -30.00 31.28
C TYR A 82 15.60 -30.87 32.51
N SER A 83 14.76 -31.92 32.48
CA SER A 83 14.58 -32.85 33.59
C SER A 83 15.78 -33.74 33.87
N VAL A 84 16.68 -33.84 32.88
CA VAL A 84 17.92 -34.65 32.96
C VAL A 84 19.11 -33.80 32.56
N VAL A 85 20.22 -33.91 33.23
CA VAL A 85 21.49 -33.24 32.87
C VAL A 85 22.12 -33.98 31.70
N ALA A 86 22.48 -33.25 30.64
CA ALA A 86 23.16 -33.82 29.48
C ALA A 86 24.51 -34.47 29.91
N GLN A 87 24.72 -35.72 29.53
CA GLN A 87 25.92 -36.48 29.88
C GLN A 87 27.03 -36.21 28.88
N ALA A 88 28.24 -35.98 29.41
CA ALA A 88 29.42 -35.86 28.56
C ALA A 88 29.79 -37.22 27.97
N GLN A 89 29.79 -37.33 26.64
CA GLN A 89 30.12 -38.56 25.93
C GLN A 89 31.12 -38.26 24.81
N LYS A 90 32.06 -39.17 24.59
CA LYS A 90 32.95 -39.10 23.44
C LYS A 90 32.17 -39.35 22.16
N ASP A 91 32.14 -38.38 21.28
CA ASP A 91 31.40 -38.38 20.05
C ASP A 91 32.31 -38.28 18.82
N VAL A 92 31.93 -38.92 17.71
CA VAL A 92 32.73 -38.98 16.50
C VAL A 92 32.71 -37.62 15.76
N LEU A 93 31.62 -36.88 15.87
CA LEU A 93 31.40 -35.61 15.14
C LEU A 93 31.97 -34.41 15.90
N PHE A 94 31.75 -34.37 17.23
CA PHE A 94 32.02 -33.17 18.04
C PHE A 94 33.03 -33.43 19.21
N GLY A 95 33.74 -34.57 19.18
CA GLY A 95 34.71 -34.88 20.20
C GLY A 95 34.07 -35.18 21.57
N ASN A 96 34.25 -34.33 22.56
CA ASN A 96 33.55 -34.43 23.87
C ASN A 96 32.28 -33.57 23.81
N ALA A 97 31.14 -34.18 23.53
CA ALA A 97 29.85 -33.50 23.47
C ALA A 97 28.99 -33.89 24.68
N LYS A 98 28.16 -32.96 25.12
CA LYS A 98 27.09 -33.25 26.07
C LYS A 98 25.84 -33.65 25.30
N VAL A 99 25.24 -34.80 25.67
CA VAL A 99 24.12 -35.37 24.95
C VAL A 99 23.02 -35.85 25.89
N PHE A 100 21.80 -35.79 25.40
CA PHE A 100 20.61 -36.45 26.00
C PHE A 100 20.35 -37.74 25.25
N THR A 101 20.08 -38.80 25.99
CA THR A 101 19.69 -40.13 25.47
C THR A 101 18.47 -40.65 26.21
N GLY A 102 17.63 -41.44 25.52
CA GLY A 102 16.41 -41.97 26.12
C GLY A 102 15.29 -40.95 26.23
N GLN A 103 14.75 -40.75 27.42
CA GLN A 103 13.63 -39.83 27.64
C GLN A 103 14.09 -38.64 28.51
N PHE A 104 13.69 -37.43 28.12
CA PHE A 104 13.89 -36.21 28.91
C PHE A 104 12.74 -35.23 28.67
N ASP A 105 12.51 -34.35 29.64
CA ASP A 105 11.51 -33.30 29.52
C ASP A 105 12.19 -31.94 29.30
N ILE A 106 11.60 -31.12 28.47
CA ILE A 106 11.88 -29.71 28.30
C ILE A 106 10.74 -28.96 28.97
N THR A 107 11.05 -28.14 29.97
CA THR A 107 10.07 -27.29 30.64
C THR A 107 10.38 -25.83 30.39
N GLU A 108 9.36 -25.07 30.00
CA GLU A 108 9.48 -23.65 29.69
C GLU A 108 8.22 -22.92 30.10
N ASP A 109 8.36 -21.78 30.74
CA ASP A 109 7.24 -20.89 31.02
C ASP A 109 7.15 -19.88 29.89
N ILE A 110 5.97 -19.76 29.31
CA ILE A 110 5.67 -18.78 28.25
C ILE A 110 4.60 -17.80 28.72
N VAL A 111 4.71 -16.56 28.25
CA VAL A 111 3.62 -15.59 28.32
C VAL A 111 3.03 -15.41 26.93
N ILE A 112 1.71 -15.45 26.82
CA ILE A 112 0.99 -15.12 25.59
C ILE A 112 0.43 -13.73 25.79
N HIS A 113 0.95 -12.78 25.01
CA HIS A 113 0.47 -11.41 25.00
C HIS A 113 -0.70 -11.25 24.02
N GLY A 114 -1.74 -10.55 24.44
CA GLY A 114 -2.90 -10.27 23.59
C GLY A 114 -3.87 -11.44 23.45
N PHE A 115 -4.31 -11.71 22.22
CA PHE A 115 -5.30 -12.75 21.93
C PHE A 115 -4.74 -14.16 22.18
N GLN A 116 -5.46 -14.96 22.95
CA GLN A 116 -5.14 -16.36 23.18
C GLN A 116 -5.93 -17.23 22.20
N PRO A 117 -5.25 -17.99 21.33
CA PRO A 117 -5.91 -18.91 20.41
C PRO A 117 -6.42 -20.14 21.17
N ASP A 118 -7.36 -20.89 20.58
CA ASP A 118 -7.83 -22.16 21.14
C ASP A 118 -6.71 -23.22 21.24
N SER A 119 -5.67 -23.08 20.42
CA SER A 119 -4.49 -23.93 20.44
C SER A 119 -3.23 -23.16 20.05
N LEU A 120 -2.14 -23.40 20.76
CA LEU A 120 -0.80 -22.92 20.43
C LEU A 120 -0.09 -23.97 19.57
N LYS A 121 0.43 -23.54 18.42
CA LYS A 121 1.22 -24.36 17.51
C LYS A 121 2.69 -23.99 17.65
N GLY A 122 3.56 -24.98 17.61
CA GLY A 122 4.99 -24.79 17.65
C GLY A 122 5.75 -26.00 17.14
N VAL A 123 7.08 -25.94 17.22
CA VAL A 123 7.97 -27.05 16.93
C VAL A 123 9.00 -27.19 18.05
N VAL A 124 9.40 -28.43 18.34
CA VAL A 124 10.56 -28.72 19.15
C VAL A 124 11.74 -28.89 18.22
N VAL A 125 12.73 -28.02 18.35
CA VAL A 125 13.96 -28.07 17.56
C VAL A 125 14.99 -28.90 18.30
N LEU A 126 15.48 -29.96 17.67
CA LEU A 126 16.43 -30.91 18.24
C LEU A 126 17.61 -31.11 17.29
N SER A 127 18.82 -31.03 17.82
CA SER A 127 20.05 -31.39 17.12
C SER A 127 20.37 -32.86 17.41
N ALA A 128 20.13 -33.75 16.44
CA ALA A 128 20.24 -35.19 16.63
C ALA A 128 21.44 -35.79 15.89
N GLY A 129 22.12 -36.77 16.48
CA GLY A 129 23.22 -37.49 15.86
C GLY A 129 23.19 -38.99 16.09
N LYS A 130 23.67 -39.73 15.08
CA LYS A 130 23.88 -41.18 15.17
C LYS A 130 25.12 -41.53 14.35
N GLU A 131 26.11 -42.17 14.98
CA GLU A 131 27.39 -42.50 14.36
C GLU A 131 28.08 -41.29 13.73
N SER A 132 28.15 -41.17 12.40
CA SER A 132 28.74 -40.06 11.65
C SER A 132 27.70 -39.14 11.01
N SER A 133 26.42 -39.30 11.34
CA SER A 133 25.32 -38.53 10.76
C SER A 133 24.78 -37.52 11.77
N PHE A 134 24.54 -36.29 11.32
CA PHE A 134 23.97 -35.19 12.11
C PHE A 134 22.75 -34.62 11.39
N TYR A 135 21.68 -34.36 12.12
CA TYR A 135 20.42 -33.81 11.63
C TYR A 135 19.86 -32.78 12.62
N VAL A 136 19.37 -31.68 12.11
CA VAL A 136 18.47 -30.80 12.87
C VAL A 136 17.05 -31.19 12.50
N ILE A 137 16.26 -31.61 13.49
CA ILE A 137 14.89 -32.05 13.31
C ILE A 137 13.92 -31.12 14.02
N GLU A 138 12.78 -30.86 13.40
CA GLU A 138 11.70 -30.07 13.96
C GLU A 138 10.48 -31.00 14.15
N LEU A 139 10.10 -31.21 15.40
CA LEU A 139 8.93 -32.02 15.76
C LEU A 139 7.73 -31.10 15.98
N PRO A 140 6.67 -31.16 15.16
CA PRO A 140 5.52 -30.30 15.32
C PRO A 140 4.75 -30.66 16.58
N ILE A 141 4.35 -29.64 17.34
CA ILE A 141 3.53 -29.76 18.55
C ILE A 141 2.31 -28.85 18.45
N VAL A 142 1.17 -29.37 18.91
CA VAL A 142 -0.08 -28.59 19.00
C VAL A 142 -0.59 -28.74 20.43
N MET A 143 -0.79 -27.60 21.08
CA MET A 143 -1.17 -27.53 22.49
C MET A 143 -2.54 -26.86 22.59
N PRO A 144 -3.60 -27.55 23.01
CA PRO A 144 -4.87 -26.93 23.31
C PRO A 144 -4.73 -26.04 24.55
N LEU A 145 -5.09 -24.78 24.44
CA LEU A 145 -5.12 -23.83 25.54
C LEU A 145 -6.49 -23.95 26.23
N ALA A 146 -6.50 -24.52 27.44
CA ALA A 146 -7.73 -24.60 28.23
C ALA A 146 -8.14 -23.19 28.70
N ASN A 147 -9.37 -22.76 28.35
CA ASN A 147 -9.98 -21.49 28.74
C ASN A 147 -9.20 -20.26 28.30
N GLY A 148 -9.26 -19.98 27.00
CA GLY A 148 -8.77 -18.73 26.47
C GLY A 148 -9.49 -17.52 27.11
N GLN A 149 -8.99 -17.02 28.23
CA GLN A 149 -9.37 -15.69 28.68
C GLN A 149 -8.72 -14.70 27.73
N LYS A 150 -9.58 -13.88 27.12
CA LYS A 150 -9.15 -12.77 26.26
C LYS A 150 -8.28 -11.85 27.11
N GLY A 151 -7.00 -11.72 26.79
CA GLY A 151 -6.19 -10.59 27.27
C GLY A 151 -6.93 -9.28 27.01
N THR A 152 -6.49 -8.18 27.57
CA THR A 152 -7.05 -6.82 27.32
C THR A 152 -6.83 -6.40 25.87
N GLN A 153 -7.50 -7.10 24.95
CA GLN A 153 -7.49 -6.77 23.53
C GLN A 153 -8.29 -5.49 23.32
N PHE A 154 -7.77 -4.58 22.51
CA PHE A 154 -8.54 -3.40 22.08
C PHE A 154 -9.82 -3.87 21.39
N ASN A 155 -10.97 -3.40 21.90
CA ASN A 155 -12.25 -3.74 21.27
C ASN A 155 -12.44 -2.86 20.03
N ILE A 156 -12.33 -3.47 18.85
CA ILE A 156 -12.53 -2.78 17.57
C ILE A 156 -13.97 -2.28 17.42
N LEU A 157 -14.95 -3.07 17.90
CA LEU A 157 -16.35 -2.70 17.76
C LEU A 157 -16.76 -1.73 18.87
N LEU A 158 -17.24 -0.56 18.47
CA LEU A 158 -17.89 0.40 19.34
C LEU A 158 -19.29 -0.09 19.75
N PRO A 159 -19.86 0.47 20.82
CA PRO A 159 -21.26 0.25 21.18
C PRO A 159 -22.19 0.52 20.00
N GLU A 160 -23.36 -0.10 20.00
CA GLU A 160 -24.34 0.02 18.94
C GLU A 160 -24.80 1.49 18.75
N SER A 161 -24.81 2.26 19.84
CA SER A 161 -25.08 3.71 19.84
C SER A 161 -24.13 4.54 18.97
N ALA A 162 -22.89 4.10 18.81
CA ALA A 162 -21.90 4.75 17.94
C ALA A 162 -22.05 4.38 16.46
N ARG A 163 -22.80 3.33 16.16
CA ARG A 163 -22.94 2.75 14.81
C ARG A 163 -24.34 2.95 14.23
N ASN A 164 -25.30 3.34 15.05
CA ASN A 164 -26.69 3.59 14.65
C ASN A 164 -26.84 5.00 14.03
N ALA A 165 -28.07 5.33 13.65
CA ALA A 165 -28.40 6.64 13.10
C ALA A 165 -27.95 7.76 14.07
N PRO A 166 -27.34 8.84 13.52
CA PRO A 166 -26.83 9.94 14.33
C PRO A 166 -27.95 10.71 15.06
N GLU A 167 -27.60 11.31 16.19
CA GLU A 167 -28.54 12.14 16.94
C GLU A 167 -28.99 13.39 16.16
N ASN A 168 -28.09 13.97 15.38
CA ASN A 168 -28.35 15.16 14.56
C ASN A 168 -28.29 14.81 13.07
N ALA A 169 -29.28 15.22 12.32
CA ALA A 169 -29.33 15.03 10.85
C ALA A 169 -28.44 16.05 10.11
N CYS A 170 -27.21 16.24 10.56
CA CYS A 170 -26.24 17.09 9.91
C CYS A 170 -25.14 16.27 9.22
N GLY A 171 -24.60 16.82 8.19
CA GLY A 171 -23.78 16.10 7.21
C GLY A 171 -24.69 15.49 6.14
N GLU A 172 -24.33 15.71 4.89
CA GLU A 172 -24.96 14.94 3.84
C GLU A 172 -24.59 13.47 4.10
N THR A 173 -25.60 12.60 4.13
CA THR A 173 -25.32 11.18 3.95
C THR A 173 -24.49 11.11 2.67
N THR A 174 -23.22 10.65 2.75
CA THR A 174 -22.32 10.46 1.60
C THR A 174 -22.92 9.54 0.54
N SER A 175 -24.15 9.09 0.75
CA SER A 175 -25.03 8.38 -0.18
C SER A 175 -25.72 9.27 -1.21
N SER A 176 -25.62 10.62 -1.18
CA SER A 176 -26.45 11.46 -2.04
C SER A 176 -25.74 12.25 -3.14
N THR A 177 -24.45 12.05 -3.38
CA THR A 177 -23.93 12.39 -4.70
C THR A 177 -24.22 11.24 -5.66
N ASN A 178 -25.46 11.24 -6.19
CA ASN A 178 -25.85 10.44 -7.35
C ASN A 178 -26.15 8.95 -7.15
N ALA A 179 -26.88 8.55 -6.11
CA ALA A 179 -27.62 7.29 -6.16
C ALA A 179 -28.70 7.29 -7.30
N ASP A 180 -29.04 8.48 -7.82
CA ASP A 180 -29.92 8.67 -9.00
C ASP A 180 -29.16 8.87 -10.33
N SER A 181 -27.84 8.99 -10.34
CA SER A 181 -27.11 8.84 -11.58
C SER A 181 -27.10 7.35 -11.94
N GLY A 182 -28.11 6.92 -12.67
CA GLY A 182 -28.22 5.54 -13.17
C GLY A 182 -26.90 5.06 -13.78
N ALA A 183 -26.81 3.77 -14.09
CA ALA A 183 -25.64 3.08 -14.66
C ALA A 183 -24.80 3.90 -15.66
N TRP A 184 -25.44 4.80 -16.38
CA TRP A 184 -24.84 5.71 -17.35
C TRP A 184 -24.01 6.84 -16.71
N GLY A 185 -24.36 7.32 -15.50
CA GLY A 185 -23.59 8.37 -14.81
C GLY A 185 -22.20 7.91 -14.44
N VAL A 186 -22.06 6.71 -13.88
CA VAL A 186 -20.76 6.13 -13.51
C VAL A 186 -19.92 5.86 -14.76
N PHE A 187 -20.54 5.39 -15.86
CA PHE A 187 -19.86 5.21 -17.15
C PHE A 187 -19.30 6.52 -17.69
N PHE A 188 -20.11 7.61 -17.73
CA PHE A 188 -19.65 8.91 -18.21
C PHE A 188 -18.58 9.53 -17.31
N LEU A 189 -18.66 9.34 -15.99
CA LEU A 189 -17.63 9.77 -15.06
C LEU A 189 -16.33 9.02 -15.31
N GLY A 190 -16.40 7.71 -15.52
CA GLY A 190 -15.26 6.88 -15.90
C GLY A 190 -14.66 7.33 -17.24
N PHE A 191 -15.50 7.62 -18.22
CA PHE A 191 -15.08 8.13 -19.53
C PHE A 191 -14.36 9.48 -19.44
N LEU A 192 -14.88 10.42 -18.66
CA LEU A 192 -14.25 11.72 -18.41
C LEU A 192 -12.89 11.54 -17.69
N GLY A 193 -12.84 10.67 -16.69
CA GLY A 193 -11.59 10.30 -16.02
C GLY A 193 -10.54 9.72 -16.99
N GLY A 194 -10.96 8.87 -17.92
CA GLY A 194 -10.10 8.33 -18.97
C GLY A 194 -9.59 9.39 -19.96
N LEU A 195 -10.41 10.40 -20.30
CA LEU A 195 -9.95 11.53 -21.11
C LEU A 195 -8.90 12.37 -20.37
N ILE A 196 -9.09 12.62 -19.08
CA ILE A 196 -8.09 13.32 -18.26
C ILE A 196 -6.79 12.50 -18.20
N ALA A 197 -6.90 11.18 -18.09
CA ALA A 197 -5.75 10.27 -18.07
C ALA A 197 -4.89 10.34 -19.33
N LEU A 198 -5.44 10.66 -20.49
CA LEU A 198 -4.68 10.85 -21.74
C LEU A 198 -3.62 11.97 -21.66
N VAL A 199 -3.86 12.96 -20.83
CA VAL A 199 -2.93 14.09 -20.63
C VAL A 199 -1.84 13.75 -19.61
N THR A 200 -1.95 12.61 -18.93
CA THR A 200 -0.93 12.19 -17.96
C THR A 200 0.42 11.95 -18.64
N PRO A 201 1.53 12.24 -17.93
CA PRO A 201 2.88 12.16 -18.51
C PRO A 201 3.28 10.76 -18.97
N CYS A 202 2.61 9.71 -18.50
CA CYS A 202 2.93 8.33 -18.88
C CYS A 202 2.17 7.88 -20.14
N VAL A 203 0.95 8.39 -20.36
CA VAL A 203 0.10 7.96 -21.50
C VAL A 203 0.45 8.73 -22.76
N PHE A 204 0.61 10.04 -22.64
CA PHE A 204 0.87 10.93 -23.79
C PHE A 204 2.10 10.53 -24.63
N PRO A 205 3.28 10.22 -24.05
CA PRO A 205 4.46 9.81 -24.84
C PRO A 205 4.31 8.44 -25.52
N MET A 206 3.36 7.62 -25.08
CA MET A 206 3.09 6.32 -25.70
C MET A 206 2.36 6.47 -27.06
N ILE A 207 1.73 7.61 -27.33
CA ILE A 207 1.04 7.88 -28.61
C ILE A 207 2.00 7.75 -29.80
N PRO A 208 3.16 8.48 -29.85
CA PRO A 208 4.11 8.34 -30.95
C PRO A 208 4.69 6.93 -31.11
N VAL A 209 4.94 6.23 -29.99
CA VAL A 209 5.45 4.87 -30.00
C VAL A 209 4.43 3.92 -30.65
N THR A 210 3.16 4.04 -30.26
CA THR A 210 2.03 3.29 -30.82
C THR A 210 1.90 3.53 -32.32
N VAL A 211 1.91 4.81 -32.75
CA VAL A 211 1.77 5.16 -34.16
C VAL A 211 2.95 4.65 -34.97
N SER A 212 4.18 4.75 -34.46
CA SER A 212 5.37 4.21 -35.14
C SER A 212 5.28 2.71 -35.33
N PHE A 213 4.78 1.98 -34.31
CA PHE A 213 4.56 0.54 -34.38
C PHE A 213 3.55 0.16 -35.49
N PHE A 214 2.39 0.82 -35.52
CA PHE A 214 1.36 0.50 -36.53
C PHE A 214 1.77 0.93 -37.93
N THR A 215 2.48 2.06 -38.10
CA THR A 215 2.96 2.52 -39.39
C THR A 215 3.98 1.56 -40.01
N LYS A 216 4.89 1.00 -39.22
CA LYS A 216 5.88 0.04 -39.69
C LYS A 216 5.26 -1.33 -40.03
N ARG A 217 4.14 -1.70 -39.41
CA ARG A 217 3.56 -3.04 -39.51
C ARG A 217 2.41 -3.15 -40.52
N SER A 218 1.67 -2.07 -40.77
CA SER A 218 0.51 -2.07 -41.66
C SER A 218 0.91 -1.75 -43.11
N LYS A 219 0.98 -2.77 -43.96
CA LYS A 219 1.31 -2.62 -45.39
C LYS A 219 0.14 -2.08 -46.21
N THR A 220 -1.10 -2.28 -45.78
CA THR A 220 -2.32 -1.84 -46.48
C THR A 220 -3.24 -1.09 -45.52
N ARG A 221 -4.07 -0.18 -46.06
CA ARG A 221 -5.07 0.59 -45.29
C ARG A 221 -6.02 -0.32 -44.52
N LYS A 222 -6.45 -1.43 -45.15
CA LYS A 222 -7.36 -2.41 -44.52
C LYS A 222 -6.74 -3.07 -43.31
N GLN A 223 -5.45 -3.47 -43.40
CA GLN A 223 -4.71 -4.03 -42.27
C GLN A 223 -4.52 -3.02 -41.16
N GLY A 224 -4.27 -1.73 -41.49
CA GLY A 224 -4.17 -0.66 -40.50
C GLY A 224 -5.45 -0.50 -39.69
N ILE A 225 -6.61 -0.49 -40.34
CA ILE A 225 -7.93 -0.39 -39.69
C ILE A 225 -8.17 -1.61 -38.79
N GLN A 226 -7.94 -2.83 -39.30
CA GLN A 226 -8.13 -4.06 -38.51
C GLN A 226 -7.24 -4.10 -37.28
N ASN A 227 -5.96 -3.82 -37.43
CA ASN A 227 -5.00 -3.80 -36.33
C ASN A 227 -5.34 -2.72 -35.29
N GLY A 228 -5.80 -1.52 -35.73
CA GLY A 228 -6.23 -0.44 -34.85
C GLY A 228 -7.48 -0.81 -34.05
N LEU A 229 -8.46 -1.43 -34.69
CA LEU A 229 -9.67 -1.90 -33.99
C LEU A 229 -9.37 -3.01 -32.99
N ILE A 230 -8.51 -3.98 -33.35
CA ILE A 230 -8.09 -5.05 -32.44
C ILE A 230 -7.35 -4.45 -31.23
N TYR A 231 -6.50 -3.46 -31.46
CA TYR A 231 -5.77 -2.78 -30.39
C TYR A 231 -6.70 -2.06 -29.42
N GLY A 232 -7.63 -1.24 -29.94
CA GLY A 232 -8.61 -0.56 -29.10
C GLY A 232 -9.51 -1.51 -28.35
N LEU A 233 -9.97 -2.58 -29.01
CA LEU A 233 -10.76 -3.63 -28.34
C LEU A 233 -9.94 -4.33 -27.25
N SER A 234 -8.66 -4.58 -27.48
CA SER A 234 -7.79 -5.19 -26.48
C SER A 234 -7.63 -4.30 -25.25
N ILE A 235 -7.42 -2.98 -25.43
CA ILE A 235 -7.36 -2.02 -24.32
C ILE A 235 -8.67 -2.06 -23.54
N PHE A 236 -9.80 -1.90 -24.20
CA PHE A 236 -11.12 -1.94 -23.58
C PHE A 236 -11.35 -3.21 -22.77
N LEU A 237 -11.07 -4.37 -23.38
CA LEU A 237 -11.22 -5.67 -22.71
C LEU A 237 -10.31 -5.83 -21.50
N ILE A 238 -9.07 -5.35 -21.54
CA ILE A 238 -8.14 -5.43 -20.40
C ILE A 238 -8.70 -4.66 -19.22
N TYR A 239 -9.23 -3.44 -19.41
CA TYR A 239 -9.83 -2.66 -18.34
C TYR A 239 -11.11 -3.30 -17.79
N VAL A 240 -11.97 -3.83 -18.65
CA VAL A 240 -13.18 -4.55 -18.22
C VAL A 240 -12.81 -5.84 -17.47
N LEU A 241 -11.85 -6.62 -17.97
CA LEU A 241 -11.39 -7.83 -17.30
C LEU A 241 -10.72 -7.56 -15.95
N ALA A 242 -10.11 -6.38 -15.77
CA ALA A 242 -9.55 -5.96 -14.48
C ALA A 242 -10.63 -5.81 -13.39
N SER A 243 -11.93 -5.69 -13.75
CA SER A 243 -13.04 -5.68 -12.79
C SER A 243 -13.52 -7.09 -12.38
N VAL A 244 -13.16 -8.15 -13.12
CA VAL A 244 -13.64 -9.52 -12.87
C VAL A 244 -13.28 -10.07 -11.48
N PRO A 245 -12.06 -9.87 -10.95
CA PRO A 245 -11.73 -10.33 -9.61
C PRO A 245 -12.69 -9.81 -8.53
N PHE A 246 -13.22 -8.60 -8.72
CA PHE A 246 -14.16 -7.99 -7.78
C PHE A 246 -15.56 -8.61 -7.82
N HIS A 247 -15.96 -9.20 -8.95
CA HIS A 247 -17.20 -9.99 -9.05
C HIS A 247 -17.07 -11.36 -8.39
N ILE A 248 -15.86 -11.95 -8.41
CA ILE A 248 -15.60 -13.28 -7.83
C ILE A 248 -15.44 -13.17 -6.31
N ALA A 249 -14.82 -12.10 -5.82
CA ALA A 249 -14.57 -11.89 -4.40
C ALA A 249 -15.85 -11.59 -3.57
N GLY A 250 -16.98 -11.31 -4.22
CA GLY A 250 -18.32 -11.16 -3.61
C GLY A 250 -18.49 -9.95 -2.67
N ASN A 251 -17.49 -9.61 -1.89
CA ASN A 251 -17.43 -8.43 -1.02
C ASN A 251 -16.06 -7.77 -1.18
N VAL A 252 -16.00 -6.70 -1.98
CA VAL A 252 -14.80 -5.88 -2.10
C VAL A 252 -14.67 -5.05 -0.83
N GLN A 253 -13.69 -5.39 -0.01
CA GLN A 253 -13.33 -4.53 1.12
C GLN A 253 -12.68 -3.25 0.58
N PRO A 254 -13.24 -2.07 0.82
CA PRO A 254 -12.68 -0.79 0.38
C PRO A 254 -11.23 -0.58 0.83
N GLU A 255 -10.85 -1.19 1.95
CA GLU A 255 -9.50 -1.17 2.53
C GLU A 255 -8.40 -1.70 1.60
N ILE A 256 -8.74 -2.62 0.67
CA ILE A 256 -7.76 -3.21 -0.27
C ILE A 256 -7.12 -2.11 -1.12
N PHE A 257 -7.88 -1.14 -1.60
CA PHE A 257 -7.35 -0.04 -2.41
C PHE A 257 -6.43 0.87 -1.62
N ASN A 258 -6.81 1.17 -0.38
CA ASN A 258 -5.96 1.95 0.52
C ASN A 258 -4.67 1.18 0.82
N SER A 259 -4.77 -0.10 1.13
CA SER A 259 -3.61 -0.96 1.39
C SER A 259 -2.66 -1.07 0.18
N ILE A 260 -3.19 -1.12 -1.04
CA ILE A 260 -2.38 -1.14 -2.27
C ILE A 260 -1.67 0.21 -2.48
N SER A 261 -2.39 1.33 -2.37
CA SER A 261 -1.84 2.66 -2.62
C SER A 261 -0.76 3.08 -1.60
N THR A 262 -0.87 2.58 -0.36
CA THR A 262 0.08 2.85 0.73
C THR A 262 1.14 1.76 0.90
N ASN A 263 1.16 0.74 0.02
CA ASN A 263 2.17 -0.31 0.07
C ASN A 263 3.55 0.25 -0.32
N ALA A 264 4.51 0.22 0.60
CA ALA A 264 5.85 0.77 0.39
C ALA A 264 6.59 0.12 -0.78
N TRP A 265 6.53 -1.22 -0.91
CA TRP A 265 7.18 -1.95 -1.99
C TRP A 265 6.63 -1.60 -3.36
N LEU A 266 5.30 -1.41 -3.45
CA LEU A 266 4.65 -0.99 -4.68
C LEU A 266 5.05 0.44 -5.06
N ASN A 267 5.11 1.35 -4.09
CA ASN A 267 5.57 2.72 -4.30
C ASN A 267 7.04 2.77 -4.73
N ILE A 268 7.92 1.92 -4.18
CA ILE A 268 9.31 1.78 -4.63
C ILE A 268 9.38 1.24 -6.07
N ALA A 269 8.56 0.24 -6.40
CA ALA A 269 8.48 -0.29 -7.76
C ALA A 269 8.04 0.80 -8.75
N PHE A 270 7.03 1.61 -8.40
CA PHE A 270 6.62 2.75 -9.20
C PHE A 270 7.73 3.80 -9.32
N PHE A 271 8.41 4.15 -8.24
CA PHE A 271 9.58 5.02 -8.29
C PHE A 271 10.60 4.52 -9.31
N ALA A 272 10.99 3.25 -9.27
CA ALA A 272 11.96 2.66 -10.19
C ALA A 272 11.47 2.68 -11.65
N ILE A 273 10.21 2.37 -11.88
CA ILE A 273 9.58 2.41 -13.21
C ILE A 273 9.59 3.84 -13.77
N PHE A 274 9.21 4.83 -12.97
CA PHE A 274 9.17 6.23 -13.39
C PHE A 274 10.57 6.79 -13.68
N ILE A 275 11.58 6.44 -12.87
CA ILE A 275 12.98 6.78 -13.16
C ILE A 275 13.42 6.17 -14.50
N PHE A 276 13.11 4.90 -14.73
CA PHE A 276 13.44 4.22 -15.98
C PHE A 276 12.81 4.90 -17.19
N PHE A 277 11.52 5.24 -17.15
CA PHE A 277 10.84 5.94 -18.23
C PHE A 277 11.36 7.37 -18.41
N SER A 278 11.60 8.11 -17.33
CA SER A 278 12.17 9.45 -17.39
C SER A 278 13.52 9.46 -18.12
N ILE A 279 14.42 8.53 -17.81
CA ILE A 279 15.72 8.40 -18.50
C ILE A 279 15.52 8.08 -20.00
N SER A 280 14.57 7.21 -20.33
CA SER A 280 14.23 6.90 -21.72
C SER A 280 13.70 8.14 -22.47
N PHE A 281 12.82 8.92 -21.84
CA PHE A 281 12.24 10.12 -22.45
C PHE A 281 13.26 11.27 -22.57
N PHE A 282 14.29 11.31 -21.73
CA PHE A 282 15.45 12.18 -21.93
C PHE A 282 16.26 11.81 -23.18
N GLY A 283 16.04 10.62 -23.77
CA GLY A 283 16.68 10.19 -25.00
C GLY A 283 17.97 9.40 -24.82
N TYR A 284 18.27 8.91 -23.61
CA TYR A 284 19.46 8.10 -23.37
C TYR A 284 19.35 6.69 -23.97
N PHE A 285 18.14 6.14 -24.06
CA PHE A 285 17.86 4.89 -24.77
C PHE A 285 16.42 4.88 -25.30
N GLU A 286 16.21 4.16 -26.40
CA GLU A 286 14.88 3.94 -26.95
C GLU A 286 14.35 2.58 -26.46
N ILE A 287 13.11 2.58 -25.98
CA ILE A 287 12.40 1.33 -25.64
C ILE A 287 11.96 0.69 -26.96
N SER A 288 12.87 -0.03 -27.59
CA SER A 288 12.56 -0.88 -28.73
C SER A 288 12.49 -2.33 -28.28
N LEU A 289 11.44 -3.04 -28.68
CA LEU A 289 11.34 -4.48 -28.44
C LEU A 289 12.59 -5.16 -29.06
N PRO A 290 13.33 -5.99 -28.30
CA PRO A 290 14.47 -6.71 -28.85
C PRO A 290 14.06 -7.46 -30.13
N SER A 291 14.72 -7.16 -31.24
CA SER A 291 14.42 -7.75 -32.54
C SER A 291 14.41 -9.28 -32.54
N GLY A 292 15.14 -9.89 -31.60
CA GLY A 292 15.17 -11.34 -31.41
C GLY A 292 13.85 -11.93 -30.88
N ILE A 293 13.08 -11.18 -30.08
CA ILE A 293 11.76 -11.63 -29.58
C ILE A 293 10.70 -11.37 -30.65
N ALA A 294 10.76 -10.22 -31.32
CA ALA A 294 9.88 -9.89 -32.43
C ALA A 294 10.03 -10.88 -33.60
N ASN A 295 11.27 -11.22 -33.99
CA ASN A 295 11.55 -12.15 -35.10
C ASN A 295 11.22 -13.60 -34.75
N LYS A 296 11.37 -14.07 -33.51
CA LYS A 296 10.97 -15.42 -33.08
C LYS A 296 9.44 -15.57 -32.98
N ALA A 297 8.72 -14.50 -32.64
CA ALA A 297 7.26 -14.49 -32.66
C ALA A 297 6.70 -14.47 -34.09
N ASP A 298 7.34 -13.75 -35.00
CA ASP A 298 6.97 -13.70 -36.43
C ASP A 298 7.29 -14.99 -37.20
N ALA A 299 8.32 -15.75 -36.81
CA ALA A 299 8.77 -16.93 -37.51
C ALA A 299 7.94 -18.21 -37.21
N LYS A 300 7.15 -18.23 -36.13
CA LYS A 300 6.49 -19.47 -35.67
C LYS A 300 4.97 -19.54 -35.78
N SER A 301 4.28 -18.45 -36.18
CA SER A 301 2.82 -18.55 -36.37
C SER A 301 2.25 -17.40 -37.19
N GLY A 302 1.26 -17.69 -38.05
CA GLY A 302 0.36 -16.71 -38.64
C GLY A 302 -0.52 -15.93 -37.60
N LEU A 303 -0.35 -16.26 -36.32
CA LEU A 303 -0.88 -15.58 -35.13
C LEU A 303 0.07 -14.51 -34.57
N GLY A 304 1.31 -14.39 -35.04
CA GLY A 304 2.33 -13.47 -34.52
C GLY A 304 1.98 -11.98 -34.62
N SER A 305 1.06 -11.65 -35.50
CA SER A 305 0.51 -10.30 -35.63
C SER A 305 -0.41 -9.90 -34.45
N LEU A 306 -1.32 -10.76 -34.03
CA LEU A 306 -2.30 -10.51 -32.96
C LEU A 306 -1.65 -10.48 -31.58
N GLY A 307 -0.70 -11.39 -31.31
CA GLY A 307 0.02 -11.45 -30.04
C GLY A 307 0.83 -10.19 -29.76
N GLY A 308 1.46 -9.59 -30.76
CA GLY A 308 2.22 -8.33 -30.61
C GLY A 308 1.30 -7.13 -30.31
N ILE A 309 0.13 -7.07 -30.92
CA ILE A 309 -0.87 -6.03 -30.67
C ILE A 309 -1.42 -6.14 -29.24
N PHE A 310 -1.74 -7.35 -28.81
CA PHE A 310 -2.23 -7.62 -27.47
C PHE A 310 -1.18 -7.33 -26.39
N PHE A 311 0.09 -7.73 -26.61
CA PHE A 311 1.18 -7.40 -25.70
C PHE A 311 1.38 -5.89 -25.55
N MET A 312 1.28 -5.13 -26.65
CA MET A 312 1.39 -3.67 -26.61
C MET A 312 0.20 -3.05 -25.87
N ALA A 313 -1.02 -3.62 -25.98
CA ALA A 313 -2.18 -3.18 -25.22
C ALA A 313 -2.01 -3.43 -23.71
N ILE A 314 -1.48 -4.60 -23.33
CA ILE A 314 -1.15 -4.91 -21.93
C ILE A 314 -0.10 -3.95 -21.40
N THR A 315 0.99 -3.70 -22.15
CA THR A 315 2.06 -2.78 -21.73
C THR A 315 1.49 -1.37 -21.52
N LEU A 316 0.65 -0.88 -22.45
CA LEU A 316 -0.01 0.40 -22.28
C LEU A 316 -0.90 0.42 -21.02
N ALA A 317 -1.68 -0.64 -20.80
CA ALA A 317 -2.57 -0.71 -19.64
C ALA A 317 -1.79 -0.72 -18.32
N ILE A 318 -0.71 -1.49 -18.20
CA ILE A 318 0.14 -1.55 -16.99
C ILE A 318 0.80 -0.19 -16.72
N VAL A 319 1.41 0.42 -17.75
CA VAL A 319 2.06 1.73 -17.62
C VAL A 319 1.03 2.81 -17.27
N SER A 320 -0.11 2.82 -17.96
CA SER A 320 -1.20 3.76 -17.71
C SER A 320 -1.79 3.59 -16.31
N PHE A 321 -1.96 2.36 -15.83
CA PHE A 321 -2.50 2.09 -14.50
C PHE A 321 -1.66 2.72 -13.38
N SER A 322 -0.33 2.72 -13.53
CA SER A 322 0.57 3.31 -12.55
C SER A 322 0.33 4.82 -12.34
N CYS A 323 0.01 5.56 -13.41
CA CYS A 323 -0.20 7.01 -13.36
C CYS A 323 -1.65 7.41 -13.09
N THR A 324 -2.58 6.56 -13.49
CA THR A 324 -4.02 6.81 -13.35
C THR A 324 -4.60 6.19 -12.08
N GLY A 325 -3.79 5.46 -11.31
CA GLY A 325 -4.17 4.84 -10.05
C GLY A 325 -4.93 5.79 -9.11
N PRO A 326 -4.45 7.00 -8.82
CA PRO A 326 -5.18 7.96 -8.00
C PRO A 326 -6.55 8.36 -8.58
N ILE A 327 -6.63 8.55 -9.91
CA ILE A 327 -7.88 8.90 -10.61
C ILE A 327 -8.84 7.70 -10.60
N LEU A 328 -8.33 6.51 -10.90
CA LEU A 328 -9.10 5.28 -10.82
C LEU A 328 -9.55 5.00 -9.37
N GLY A 329 -8.69 5.22 -8.38
CA GLY A 329 -9.02 5.03 -6.98
C GLY A 329 -10.20 5.89 -6.53
N THR A 330 -10.24 7.18 -6.89
CA THR A 330 -11.37 8.06 -6.55
C THR A 330 -12.66 7.65 -7.27
N LEU A 331 -12.58 7.23 -8.53
CA LEU A 331 -13.71 6.68 -9.28
C LEU A 331 -14.21 5.37 -8.71
N LEU A 332 -13.29 4.49 -8.28
CA LEU A 332 -13.59 3.20 -7.67
C LEU A 332 -14.31 3.37 -6.34
N VAL A 333 -13.82 4.22 -5.45
CA VAL A 333 -14.45 4.50 -4.15
C VAL A 333 -15.86 5.07 -4.35
N GLY A 334 -16.04 6.00 -5.28
CA GLY A 334 -17.36 6.54 -5.62
C GLY A 334 -18.33 5.51 -6.21
N SER A 335 -17.84 4.48 -6.90
CA SER A 335 -18.68 3.45 -7.54
C SER A 335 -18.93 2.23 -6.65
N LEU A 336 -18.17 2.02 -5.57
CA LEU A 336 -18.34 0.88 -4.65
C LEU A 336 -19.70 0.89 -3.95
N GLN A 337 -20.32 2.06 -3.74
CA GLN A 337 -21.70 2.15 -3.23
C GLN A 337 -22.74 1.54 -4.17
N GLY A 338 -22.42 1.45 -5.49
CA GLY A 338 -23.24 0.79 -6.52
C GLY A 338 -22.91 -0.69 -6.77
N GLY A 339 -21.95 -1.27 -6.00
CA GLY A 339 -21.53 -2.65 -6.13
C GLY A 339 -20.58 -2.93 -7.31
N ALA A 340 -20.23 -4.21 -7.53
CA ALA A 340 -19.27 -4.64 -8.54
C ALA A 340 -19.68 -4.25 -9.99
N TRP A 341 -20.97 -4.11 -10.27
CA TRP A 341 -21.47 -3.68 -11.58
C TRP A 341 -21.17 -2.21 -11.88
N ALA A 342 -21.31 -1.32 -10.91
CA ALA A 342 -20.95 0.10 -11.06
C ALA A 342 -19.44 0.26 -11.33
N LEU A 343 -18.62 -0.53 -10.64
CA LEU A 343 -17.18 -0.61 -10.90
C LEU A 343 -16.90 -1.00 -12.36
N THR A 344 -17.54 -2.06 -12.86
CA THR A 344 -17.35 -2.51 -14.25
C THR A 344 -17.75 -1.44 -15.26
N GLN A 345 -18.83 -0.70 -15.00
CA GLN A 345 -19.26 0.40 -15.86
C GLN A 345 -18.26 1.56 -15.87
N GLY A 346 -17.73 1.94 -14.71
CA GLY A 346 -16.67 2.95 -14.61
C GLY A 346 -15.41 2.54 -15.35
N MET A 347 -14.95 1.29 -15.19
CA MET A 347 -13.81 0.73 -15.90
C MET A 347 -14.04 0.62 -17.41
N ALA A 348 -15.26 0.29 -17.83
CA ALA A 348 -15.63 0.28 -19.25
C ALA A 348 -15.59 1.68 -19.86
N GLY A 349 -16.14 2.69 -19.16
CA GLY A 349 -16.06 4.09 -19.61
C GLY A 349 -14.62 4.57 -19.73
N PHE A 350 -13.79 4.32 -18.72
CA PHE A 350 -12.38 4.66 -18.69
C PHE A 350 -11.59 3.96 -19.80
N GLY A 351 -11.76 2.64 -19.96
CA GLY A 351 -11.11 1.87 -21.00
C GLY A 351 -11.50 2.31 -22.41
N LEU A 352 -12.77 2.69 -22.61
CA LEU A 352 -13.24 3.23 -23.89
C LEU A 352 -12.61 4.60 -24.20
N ALA A 353 -12.52 5.49 -23.21
CA ALA A 353 -11.89 6.80 -23.38
C ALA A 353 -10.42 6.70 -23.78
N LEU A 354 -9.69 5.75 -23.20
CA LEU A 354 -8.31 5.46 -23.61
C LEU A 354 -8.24 4.79 -24.98
N ALA A 355 -9.08 3.78 -25.23
CA ALA A 355 -9.06 3.02 -26.46
C ALA A 355 -9.34 3.89 -27.70
N LEU A 356 -10.25 4.86 -27.59
CA LEU A 356 -10.73 5.65 -28.71
C LEU A 356 -9.62 6.47 -29.43
N PRO A 357 -8.81 7.32 -28.75
CA PRO A 357 -7.72 8.05 -29.40
C PRO A 357 -6.65 7.14 -29.99
N PHE A 358 -6.24 6.10 -29.24
CA PHE A 358 -5.22 5.18 -29.71
C PHE A 358 -5.68 4.39 -30.94
N THR A 359 -6.94 3.98 -30.99
CA THR A 359 -7.55 3.35 -32.16
C THR A 359 -7.58 4.31 -33.34
N LEU A 360 -7.99 5.57 -33.10
CA LEU A 360 -8.06 6.60 -34.14
C LEU A 360 -6.66 6.85 -34.76
N PHE A 361 -5.63 7.00 -33.94
CA PHE A 361 -4.25 7.17 -34.41
C PHE A 361 -3.69 5.94 -35.12
N ALA A 362 -4.10 4.74 -34.72
CA ALA A 362 -3.70 3.51 -35.39
C ALA A 362 -4.37 3.38 -36.78
N ILE A 363 -5.63 3.84 -36.93
CA ILE A 363 -6.38 3.84 -38.18
C ILE A 363 -5.91 4.93 -39.15
N PHE A 364 -5.60 6.12 -38.63
CA PHE A 364 -5.21 7.28 -39.41
C PHE A 364 -3.78 7.78 -39.06
N PRO A 365 -2.74 6.97 -39.29
CA PRO A 365 -1.36 7.36 -38.95
C PRO A 365 -0.89 8.62 -39.73
N GLN A 366 -1.51 8.90 -40.88
CA GLN A 366 -1.20 10.08 -41.71
C GLN A 366 -1.59 11.40 -41.02
N TRP A 367 -2.59 11.37 -40.14
CA TRP A 367 -3.03 12.54 -39.40
C TRP A 367 -1.95 13.04 -38.42
N LEU A 368 -1.21 12.13 -37.82
CA LEU A 368 -0.05 12.46 -36.98
C LEU A 368 1.17 12.89 -37.81
N GLN A 369 1.31 12.37 -39.07
CA GLN A 369 2.37 12.78 -40.00
C GLN A 369 2.13 14.15 -40.63
N SER A 370 0.87 14.63 -40.65
CA SER A 370 0.50 15.98 -41.09
C SER A 370 0.74 17.06 -40.04
N LEU A 371 0.91 16.65 -38.74
CA LEU A 371 1.47 17.58 -37.76
C LEU A 371 2.87 17.98 -38.20
N PRO A 372 3.23 19.29 -38.11
CA PRO A 372 4.46 19.80 -38.69
C PRO A 372 5.65 18.90 -38.39
N LYS A 373 6.33 18.43 -39.44
CA LYS A 373 7.56 17.62 -39.38
C LYS A 373 8.75 18.32 -38.72
N SER A 374 8.53 19.41 -37.98
CA SER A 374 9.51 20.00 -37.10
C SER A 374 9.71 19.09 -35.89
N GLY A 375 10.55 18.07 -36.06
CA GLY A 375 10.87 17.06 -35.03
C GLY A 375 11.30 17.60 -33.66
N GLY A 376 11.52 18.92 -33.55
CA GLY A 376 11.91 19.58 -32.32
C GLY A 376 10.78 19.79 -31.31
N TRP A 377 9.51 19.97 -31.73
CA TRP A 377 8.43 20.25 -30.77
C TRP A 377 8.04 19.01 -29.95
N LEU A 378 7.81 17.90 -30.66
CA LEU A 378 7.43 16.65 -30.00
C LEU A 378 8.54 16.12 -29.08
N ASP A 379 9.81 16.26 -29.51
CA ASP A 379 10.97 15.89 -28.71
C ASP A 379 11.09 16.80 -27.46
N THR A 380 10.85 18.08 -27.60
CA THR A 380 10.79 19.02 -26.48
C THR A 380 9.69 18.63 -25.48
N VAL A 381 8.48 18.29 -25.96
CA VAL A 381 7.37 17.86 -25.09
C VAL A 381 7.72 16.57 -24.35
N LYS A 382 8.33 15.58 -25.01
CA LYS A 382 8.79 14.35 -24.35
C LYS A 382 9.76 14.65 -23.20
N LYS A 383 10.73 15.55 -23.42
CA LYS A 383 11.71 15.91 -22.40
C LYS A 383 11.10 16.70 -21.25
N VAL A 384 10.14 17.60 -21.53
CA VAL A 384 9.37 18.30 -20.48
C VAL A 384 8.61 17.29 -19.62
N LEU A 385 7.93 16.34 -20.26
CA LEU A 385 7.21 15.28 -19.54
C LEU A 385 8.15 14.37 -18.74
N ALA A 386 9.40 14.14 -19.23
CA ALA A 386 10.41 13.41 -18.47
C ALA A 386 10.78 14.11 -17.14
N PHE A 387 10.90 15.44 -17.14
CA PHE A 387 11.12 16.19 -15.90
C PHE A 387 9.92 16.10 -14.95
N VAL A 388 8.69 16.16 -15.46
CA VAL A 388 7.47 16.01 -14.67
C VAL A 388 7.42 14.58 -14.08
N GLU A 389 7.72 13.59 -14.90
CA GLU A 389 7.75 12.18 -14.48
C GLU A 389 8.81 11.94 -13.40
N LEU A 390 9.99 12.55 -13.55
CA LEU A 390 11.05 12.52 -12.52
C LEU A 390 10.57 13.12 -11.20
N ALA A 391 9.85 14.23 -11.21
CA ALA A 391 9.30 14.86 -10.02
C ALA A 391 8.25 13.94 -9.35
N LEU A 392 7.38 13.31 -10.14
CA LEU A 392 6.38 12.35 -9.65
C LEU A 392 7.01 11.08 -9.10
N ALA A 393 8.13 10.60 -9.67
CA ALA A 393 8.88 9.48 -9.14
C ALA A 393 9.25 9.72 -7.66
N PHE A 394 9.80 10.90 -7.35
CA PHE A 394 10.14 11.25 -5.97
C PHE A 394 8.90 11.38 -5.07
N LYS A 395 7.71 11.66 -5.60
CA LYS A 395 6.47 11.62 -4.81
C LYS A 395 6.13 10.19 -4.37
N PHE A 396 6.28 9.18 -5.24
CA PHE A 396 6.09 7.78 -4.85
C PHE A 396 7.09 7.32 -3.80
N LEU A 397 8.37 7.70 -3.96
CA LEU A 397 9.38 7.41 -2.95
C LEU A 397 9.06 8.10 -1.61
N SER A 398 8.57 9.35 -1.64
CA SER A 398 8.12 10.07 -0.46
C SER A 398 6.92 9.40 0.23
N ASN A 399 5.98 8.84 -0.53
CA ASN A 399 4.87 8.09 0.06
C ASN A 399 5.36 6.83 0.79
N ALA A 400 6.32 6.08 0.20
CA ALA A 400 6.93 4.94 0.88
C ALA A 400 7.67 5.34 2.15
N ASP A 401 8.43 6.43 2.09
CA ASP A 401 9.18 6.99 3.22
C ASP A 401 8.26 7.42 4.37
N LEU A 402 7.15 8.07 4.05
CA LEU A 402 6.17 8.54 5.03
C LEU A 402 5.50 7.40 5.79
N VAL A 403 4.99 6.38 5.08
CA VAL A 403 4.25 5.27 5.72
C VAL A 403 5.14 4.29 6.47
N GLN A 404 6.44 4.26 6.16
CA GLN A 404 7.45 3.43 6.81
C GLN A 404 8.33 4.20 7.81
N HIS A 405 8.16 5.50 7.91
CA HIS A 405 8.93 6.38 8.82
C HIS A 405 10.46 6.29 8.66
N TRP A 406 10.98 6.11 7.43
CA TRP A 406 12.43 6.01 7.20
C TRP A 406 13.17 7.33 7.45
N GLY A 407 12.52 8.48 7.31
CA GLY A 407 13.11 9.81 7.54
C GLY A 407 14.05 10.28 6.44
N LEU A 408 14.01 9.66 5.26
CA LEU A 408 14.91 9.96 4.13
C LEU A 408 14.49 11.22 3.37
N LEU A 409 13.20 11.33 3.05
CA LEU A 409 12.64 12.42 2.25
C LEU A 409 11.78 13.35 3.12
N LYS A 410 12.42 13.96 4.11
CA LYS A 410 11.77 15.01 4.89
C LYS A 410 11.38 16.19 3.99
N ARG A 411 10.44 17.02 4.44
CA ARG A 411 9.81 18.09 3.66
C ARG A 411 10.83 18.96 2.89
N GLU A 412 11.90 19.37 3.54
CA GLU A 412 12.92 20.25 2.94
C GLU A 412 13.72 19.53 1.85
N VAL A 413 14.06 18.26 2.07
CA VAL A 413 14.77 17.43 1.10
C VAL A 413 13.90 17.21 -0.14
N PHE A 414 12.62 16.88 0.07
CA PHE A 414 11.66 16.70 -1.01
C PHE A 414 11.50 17.98 -1.85
N ILE A 415 11.27 19.12 -1.19
CA ILE A 415 11.12 20.42 -1.88
C ILE A 415 12.44 20.79 -2.59
N GLY A 416 13.60 20.55 -1.97
CA GLY A 416 14.90 20.79 -2.58
C GLY A 416 15.11 20.00 -3.87
N ILE A 417 14.74 18.73 -3.90
CA ILE A 417 14.77 17.88 -5.11
C ILE A 417 13.86 18.48 -6.20
N TRP A 418 12.65 18.88 -5.84
CA TRP A 418 11.71 19.48 -6.78
C TRP A 418 12.19 20.83 -7.34
N ILE A 419 12.89 21.65 -6.51
CA ILE A 419 13.56 22.87 -6.97
C ILE A 419 14.62 22.51 -8.01
N LEU A 420 15.49 21.54 -7.74
CA LEU A 420 16.54 21.11 -8.67
C LEU A 420 15.97 20.62 -10.00
N ILE A 421 14.90 19.82 -9.95
CA ILE A 421 14.20 19.34 -11.16
C ILE A 421 13.61 20.51 -11.93
N SER A 422 12.96 21.47 -11.27
CA SER A 422 12.35 22.64 -11.89
C SER A 422 13.37 23.58 -12.51
N LEU A 423 14.52 23.79 -11.85
CA LEU A 423 15.65 24.53 -12.40
C LEU A 423 16.27 23.81 -13.61
N GLY A 424 16.40 22.48 -13.55
CA GLY A 424 16.85 21.67 -14.68
C GLY A 424 15.92 21.78 -15.88
N LEU A 425 14.60 21.73 -15.66
CA LEU A 425 13.59 21.97 -16.68
C LEU A 425 13.69 23.39 -17.29
N SER A 426 13.82 24.38 -16.42
CA SER A 426 14.00 25.79 -16.87
C SER A 426 15.26 25.94 -17.71
N ALA A 427 16.40 25.43 -17.26
CA ALA A 427 17.68 25.45 -17.98
C ALA A 427 17.57 24.74 -19.34
N TYR A 428 16.87 23.62 -19.40
CA TYR A 428 16.58 22.90 -20.65
C TYR A 428 15.74 23.76 -21.61
N LEU A 429 14.67 24.35 -21.12
CA LEU A 429 13.76 25.16 -21.92
C LEU A 429 14.42 26.45 -22.43
N PHE A 430 15.31 27.07 -21.67
CA PHE A 430 16.13 28.20 -22.13
C PHE A 430 17.33 27.79 -23.01
N GLY A 431 17.56 26.48 -23.19
CA GLY A 431 18.64 25.95 -24.04
C GLY A 431 20.02 25.97 -23.40
N PHE A 432 20.14 26.19 -22.09
CA PHE A 432 21.40 26.06 -21.35
C PHE A 432 21.78 24.60 -21.14
N LEU A 433 20.78 23.73 -20.98
CA LEU A 433 20.96 22.29 -20.85
C LEU A 433 20.61 21.62 -22.18
N LEU A 434 21.55 20.86 -22.75
CA LEU A 434 21.37 20.10 -23.98
C LEU A 434 21.27 18.61 -23.57
N LEU A 435 20.19 17.97 -23.99
CA LEU A 435 19.94 16.55 -23.80
C LEU A 435 20.25 15.79 -25.10
N PRO A 436 20.37 14.45 -25.07
CA PRO A 436 20.57 13.67 -26.27
C PRO A 436 19.58 14.03 -27.38
N HIS A 437 20.06 14.03 -28.62
CA HIS A 437 19.34 14.44 -29.86
C HIS A 437 18.98 15.90 -29.99
N ASP A 438 19.42 16.79 -29.07
CA ASP A 438 19.26 18.23 -29.24
C ASP A 438 20.31 18.80 -30.18
N VAL A 439 19.89 19.73 -31.05
CA VAL A 439 20.77 20.44 -32.01
C VAL A 439 21.28 21.72 -31.38
N LYS A 440 22.61 21.88 -31.29
CA LYS A 440 23.24 23.11 -30.80
C LYS A 440 22.89 24.31 -31.70
N GLY A 441 22.53 25.44 -31.10
CA GLY A 441 22.28 26.69 -31.82
C GLY A 441 20.88 26.82 -32.43
N GLN A 442 19.94 25.94 -32.14
CA GLN A 442 18.56 26.06 -32.60
C GLN A 442 17.88 27.29 -31.97
N LYS A 443 17.21 28.10 -32.80
CA LYS A 443 16.42 29.23 -32.31
C LYS A 443 15.29 28.75 -31.40
N ILE A 444 15.28 29.25 -30.16
CA ILE A 444 14.28 28.87 -29.16
C ILE A 444 13.00 29.66 -29.42
N ALA A 445 11.90 28.94 -29.67
CA ALA A 445 10.58 29.53 -29.86
C ALA A 445 10.12 30.31 -28.61
N LEU A 446 9.35 31.37 -28.80
CA LEU A 446 8.82 32.19 -27.69
C LEU A 446 8.03 31.37 -26.66
N GLY A 447 7.21 30.42 -27.11
CA GLY A 447 6.47 29.53 -26.24
C GLY A 447 7.40 28.72 -25.32
N ARG A 448 8.52 28.18 -25.83
CA ARG A 448 9.50 27.46 -25.04
C ARG A 448 10.15 28.35 -23.95
N LYS A 449 10.43 29.61 -24.26
CA LYS A 449 10.94 30.60 -23.29
C LYS A 449 9.90 30.92 -22.20
N LEU A 450 8.62 31.04 -22.59
CA LEU A 450 7.53 31.31 -21.65
C LEU A 450 7.39 30.16 -20.63
N PHE A 451 7.37 28.93 -21.12
CA PHE A 451 7.34 27.74 -20.23
C PHE A 451 8.60 27.62 -19.37
N GLY A 452 9.78 28.01 -19.89
CA GLY A 452 11.02 28.11 -19.12
C GLY A 452 10.92 29.12 -17.98
N GLY A 453 10.31 30.29 -18.26
CA GLY A 453 10.01 31.29 -17.23
C GLY A 453 9.03 30.82 -16.17
N LEU A 454 7.98 30.08 -16.57
CA LEU A 454 7.05 29.49 -15.64
C LEU A 454 7.73 28.44 -14.73
N ALA A 455 8.60 27.59 -15.30
CA ALA A 455 9.37 26.62 -14.52
C ALA A 455 10.32 27.29 -13.52
N LEU A 456 10.96 28.40 -13.92
CA LEU A 456 11.79 29.19 -13.01
C LEU A 456 10.96 29.86 -11.91
N GLY A 457 9.82 30.46 -12.25
CA GLY A 457 8.88 31.03 -11.27
C GLY A 457 8.39 30.00 -10.28
N PHE A 458 8.13 28.76 -10.75
CA PHE A 458 7.75 27.64 -9.90
C PHE A 458 8.89 27.21 -8.95
N ALA A 459 10.14 27.16 -9.44
CA ALA A 459 11.30 26.88 -8.58
C ALA A 459 11.49 27.95 -7.49
N LEU A 460 11.28 29.24 -7.83
CA LEU A 460 11.33 30.34 -6.86
C LEU A 460 10.18 30.26 -5.84
N TYR A 461 8.98 29.90 -6.28
CA TYR A 461 7.83 29.66 -5.39
C TYR A 461 8.12 28.52 -4.38
N LEU A 462 8.71 27.41 -4.85
CA LEU A 462 9.15 26.32 -3.98
C LEU A 462 10.24 26.79 -3.00
N GLY A 463 11.20 27.58 -3.45
CA GLY A 463 12.27 28.16 -2.63
C GLY A 463 11.72 29.05 -1.50
N ALA A 464 10.69 29.86 -1.79
CA ALA A 464 10.00 30.63 -0.76
C ALA A 464 9.33 29.74 0.30
N GLY A 465 8.85 28.56 -0.08
CA GLY A 465 8.28 27.56 0.85
C GLY A 465 9.27 26.86 1.76
N LEU A 466 10.59 26.98 1.49
CA LEU A 466 11.64 26.46 2.38
C LEU A 466 11.92 27.39 3.58
N MET A 467 11.49 28.66 3.50
CA MET A 467 11.69 29.58 4.60
C MET A 467 10.78 29.23 5.78
N PRO A 468 11.31 29.06 7.01
CA PRO A 468 10.52 28.59 8.15
C PRO A 468 9.28 29.45 8.45
N GLN A 469 9.34 30.74 8.16
CA GLN A 469 8.23 31.69 8.35
C GLN A 469 7.12 31.55 7.30
N ASN A 470 7.41 30.93 6.15
CA ASN A 470 6.51 30.83 5.00
C ASN A 470 6.16 29.37 4.64
N ALA A 471 6.52 28.40 5.46
CA ALA A 471 6.28 26.97 5.19
C ALA A 471 4.80 26.63 4.88
N ASN A 472 3.89 27.42 5.46
CA ASN A 472 2.44 27.29 5.22
C ASN A 472 1.96 27.94 3.92
N ASN A 473 2.82 28.65 3.19
CA ASN A 473 2.42 29.41 2.00
C ASN A 473 2.44 28.62 0.69
N LEU A 474 2.82 27.35 0.68
CA LEU A 474 2.74 26.49 -0.52
C LEU A 474 1.31 26.01 -0.82
N LYS A 475 0.32 26.92 -0.75
CA LYS A 475 -1.11 26.60 -0.96
C LYS A 475 -1.42 25.95 -2.30
N LEU A 476 -0.67 26.31 -3.37
CA LEU A 476 -0.86 25.68 -4.68
C LEU A 476 -0.42 24.22 -4.72
N LEU A 477 0.46 23.81 -3.83
CA LEU A 477 0.99 22.44 -3.71
C LEU A 477 0.51 21.74 -2.46
N SER A 478 -0.53 22.26 -1.82
CA SER A 478 -1.11 21.67 -0.61
C SER A 478 -1.36 20.17 -0.79
N GLY A 479 -0.85 19.38 0.16
CA GLY A 479 -0.92 17.92 0.16
C GLY A 479 0.11 17.20 -0.73
N PHE A 480 0.91 17.91 -1.56
CA PHE A 480 1.96 17.26 -2.36
C PHE A 480 3.26 17.03 -1.59
N PRO A 481 3.86 18.04 -0.94
CA PRO A 481 5.03 17.83 -0.08
C PRO A 481 4.67 17.01 1.17
N PRO A 482 5.66 16.39 1.81
CA PRO A 482 5.48 15.80 3.14
C PRO A 482 4.86 16.78 4.16
N PRO A 483 4.16 16.27 5.20
CA PRO A 483 3.55 17.09 6.23
C PRO A 483 4.54 18.04 6.90
N THR A 484 4.04 19.16 7.44
CA THR A 484 4.88 20.15 8.12
C THR A 484 5.59 19.61 9.37
N HIS A 485 5.00 18.64 10.03
CA HIS A 485 5.62 17.97 11.18
C HIS A 485 6.70 16.93 10.77
N TYR A 486 6.75 16.51 9.49
CA TYR A 486 7.79 15.64 8.94
C TYR A 486 8.92 16.49 8.33
N SER A 487 9.51 17.38 9.12
CA SER A 487 10.49 18.38 8.74
C SER A 487 11.84 18.14 9.40
N LEU A 488 12.93 18.63 8.79
CA LEU A 488 14.27 18.67 9.40
C LEU A 488 14.35 19.70 10.54
N PHE A 489 13.54 20.76 10.44
CA PHE A 489 13.53 21.90 11.35
C PHE A 489 12.29 21.91 12.26
N ALA A 490 11.58 20.78 12.38
CA ALA A 490 10.44 20.68 13.27
C ALA A 490 10.87 20.91 14.72
N SER A 491 10.65 22.12 15.24
CA SER A 491 10.66 22.39 16.67
C SER A 491 9.22 22.31 17.18
N ASP A 492 9.02 21.79 18.38
CA ASP A 492 7.68 21.62 19.00
C ASP A 492 6.85 22.91 19.06
N SER A 493 7.50 24.07 18.92
CA SER A 493 6.91 25.41 18.96
C SER A 493 6.52 26.01 17.60
N SER A 494 6.86 25.37 16.46
CA SER A 494 6.70 25.98 15.12
C SER A 494 5.52 25.46 14.30
N SER A 495 4.68 24.57 14.84
CA SER A 495 3.48 24.11 14.12
C SER A 495 2.37 25.17 14.20
N HIS A 496 2.24 26.00 13.16
CA HIS A 496 1.18 26.98 12.99
C HIS A 496 -0.18 26.35 12.61
N GLY A 497 -0.39 25.06 12.84
CA GLY A 497 -1.62 24.33 12.56
C GLY A 497 -2.28 23.75 13.81
N LEU A 498 -3.52 23.31 13.66
CA LEU A 498 -4.24 22.58 14.70
C LEU A 498 -3.51 21.25 14.95
N LYS A 499 -3.09 21.01 16.19
CA LYS A 499 -2.47 19.75 16.60
C LYS A 499 -3.52 18.88 17.26
N ALA A 500 -3.54 17.57 16.93
CA ALA A 500 -4.42 16.63 17.59
C ALA A 500 -4.06 16.51 19.07
N ASP A 501 -5.08 16.44 19.93
CA ASP A 501 -4.94 16.24 21.37
C ASP A 501 -4.41 14.83 21.68
N VAL A 502 -4.83 13.87 20.85
CA VAL A 502 -4.44 12.46 20.93
C VAL A 502 -4.19 11.91 19.53
N VAL A 503 -3.15 11.09 19.38
CA VAL A 503 -2.79 10.41 18.14
C VAL A 503 -2.76 8.92 18.40
N ASN A 504 -3.43 8.13 17.55
CA ASN A 504 -3.45 6.67 17.55
C ASN A 504 -3.82 6.01 18.90
N ASP A 505 -4.60 6.69 19.74
CA ASP A 505 -5.04 6.16 21.04
C ASP A 505 -6.49 6.58 21.36
N TYR A 506 -7.44 5.75 20.90
CA TYR A 506 -8.86 5.99 21.13
C TYR A 506 -9.23 5.94 22.63
N THR A 507 -8.59 5.05 23.40
CA THR A 507 -8.89 4.86 24.83
C THR A 507 -8.55 6.12 25.63
N LYS A 508 -7.39 6.71 25.34
CA LYS A 508 -6.95 7.97 25.94
C LYS A 508 -7.88 9.13 25.55
N ALA A 509 -8.25 9.21 24.27
CA ALA A 509 -9.18 10.26 23.82
C ALA A 509 -10.55 10.15 24.49
N LEU A 510 -11.07 8.94 24.65
CA LEU A 510 -12.33 8.68 25.35
C LEU A 510 -12.25 9.06 26.84
N ALA A 511 -11.14 8.75 27.51
CA ALA A 511 -10.92 9.15 28.91
C ALA A 511 -10.89 10.68 29.04
N MET A 512 -10.21 11.40 28.14
CA MET A 512 -10.18 12.87 28.09
C MET A 512 -11.56 13.46 27.81
N ALA A 513 -12.31 12.88 26.86
CA ALA A 513 -13.67 13.31 26.53
C ALA A 513 -14.62 13.21 27.73
N LYS A 514 -14.56 12.09 28.46
CA LYS A 514 -15.34 11.90 29.70
C LYS A 514 -14.94 12.86 30.79
N ALA A 515 -13.65 13.11 30.98
CA ALA A 515 -13.15 14.04 31.98
C ALA A 515 -13.54 15.49 31.69
N GLN A 516 -13.49 15.92 30.43
CA GLN A 516 -13.78 17.27 30.00
C GLN A 516 -15.24 17.50 29.57
N GLN A 517 -16.03 16.43 29.48
CA GLN A 517 -17.42 16.45 28.98
C GLN A 517 -17.53 17.08 27.57
N LYS A 518 -16.52 16.82 26.72
CA LYS A 518 -16.46 17.26 25.34
C LYS A 518 -16.61 16.07 24.38
N PRO A 519 -17.29 16.22 23.24
CA PRO A 519 -17.32 15.19 22.20
C PRO A 519 -15.93 14.98 21.59
N ILE A 520 -15.70 13.79 21.06
CA ILE A 520 -14.48 13.43 20.33
C ILE A 520 -14.72 13.71 18.85
N LEU A 521 -13.85 14.50 18.23
CA LEU A 521 -13.74 14.62 16.78
C LEU A 521 -12.66 13.64 16.33
N ILE A 522 -13.09 12.53 15.75
CA ILE A 522 -12.17 11.53 15.17
C ILE A 522 -11.84 11.95 13.75
N ASP A 523 -10.56 12.04 13.45
CA ASP A 523 -9.99 12.28 12.14
C ASP A 523 -9.26 11.01 11.68
N PHE A 524 -9.91 10.22 10.81
CA PHE A 524 -9.25 9.12 10.12
C PHE A 524 -8.38 9.71 9.01
N THR A 525 -7.11 9.75 9.26
CA THR A 525 -6.10 10.43 8.44
C THR A 525 -5.03 9.47 7.94
N GLY A 526 -4.10 9.97 7.11
CA GLY A 526 -2.99 9.16 6.62
C GLY A 526 -1.73 10.00 6.37
N TRP A 527 -0.57 9.38 6.52
CA TRP A 527 0.72 9.99 6.24
C TRP A 527 0.87 10.39 4.78
N ALA A 528 0.42 9.53 3.85
CA ALA A 528 0.47 9.75 2.41
C ALA A 528 -0.81 10.39 1.83
N CYS A 529 -1.78 10.73 2.69
CA CYS A 529 -3.09 11.22 2.30
C CYS A 529 -3.05 12.69 1.84
N VAL A 530 -3.16 12.92 0.54
CA VAL A 530 -3.16 14.28 -0.06
C VAL A 530 -4.35 15.12 0.41
N ASN A 531 -5.55 14.54 0.46
CA ASN A 531 -6.77 15.25 0.85
C ASN A 531 -6.76 15.61 2.34
N CYS A 532 -6.19 14.74 3.21
CA CYS A 532 -6.03 15.04 4.62
C CYS A 532 -5.13 16.28 4.81
N ARG A 533 -3.99 16.31 4.12
CA ARG A 533 -3.08 17.48 4.13
C ARG A 533 -3.76 18.76 3.63
N LYS A 534 -4.61 18.65 2.59
CA LYS A 534 -5.37 19.81 2.13
C LYS A 534 -6.35 20.33 3.18
N MET A 535 -7.04 19.45 3.89
CA MET A 535 -7.92 19.86 4.99
C MET A 535 -7.14 20.56 6.09
N GLU A 536 -6.01 19.99 6.51
CA GLU A 536 -5.16 20.57 7.55
C GLU A 536 -4.55 21.91 7.14
N GLU A 537 -4.09 22.05 5.88
CA GLU A 537 -3.40 23.26 5.40
C GLU A 537 -4.35 24.37 4.93
N GLN A 538 -5.58 24.05 4.54
CA GLN A 538 -6.51 25.02 3.93
C GLN A 538 -7.75 25.28 4.77
N VAL A 539 -8.31 24.24 5.43
CA VAL A 539 -9.55 24.34 6.19
C VAL A 539 -9.27 24.55 7.68
N TRP A 540 -8.40 23.72 8.27
CA TRP A 540 -8.09 23.79 9.70
C TRP A 540 -7.22 24.98 10.10
N THR A 541 -6.56 25.62 9.13
CA THR A 541 -5.84 26.90 9.35
C THR A 541 -6.78 28.10 9.42
N ASP A 542 -8.07 27.96 9.07
CA ASP A 542 -9.05 29.02 9.25
C ASP A 542 -9.27 29.31 10.75
N PRO A 543 -9.16 30.58 11.20
CA PRO A 543 -9.26 30.91 12.62
C PRO A 543 -10.58 30.51 13.27
N ALA A 544 -11.70 30.54 12.53
CA ALA A 544 -13.01 30.18 13.06
C ALA A 544 -13.11 28.64 13.25
N VAL A 545 -12.60 27.86 12.29
CA VAL A 545 -12.57 26.40 12.38
C VAL A 545 -11.63 25.96 13.50
N GLN A 546 -10.41 26.50 13.53
CA GLN A 546 -9.40 26.17 14.53
C GLN A 546 -9.91 26.44 15.95
N LYS A 547 -10.42 27.64 16.19
CA LYS A 547 -10.97 28.03 17.49
C LYS A 547 -12.14 27.13 17.89
N PHE A 548 -13.04 26.84 16.95
CA PHE A 548 -14.21 26.03 17.24
C PHE A 548 -13.86 24.60 17.64
N ILE A 549 -12.88 23.97 16.95
CA ILE A 549 -12.41 22.61 17.28
C ILE A 549 -11.76 22.62 18.66
N GLN A 550 -10.84 23.53 18.95
CA GLN A 550 -10.12 23.60 20.23
C GLN A 550 -11.06 23.84 21.43
N GLU A 551 -12.08 24.65 21.26
CA GLU A 551 -13.00 24.96 22.34
C GLU A 551 -14.02 23.85 22.62
N ASN A 552 -14.47 23.14 21.58
CA ASN A 552 -15.64 22.25 21.67
C ASN A 552 -15.33 20.75 21.57
N TYR A 553 -14.16 20.35 21.09
CA TYR A 553 -13.85 18.96 20.81
C TYR A 553 -12.56 18.49 21.51
N ILE A 554 -12.43 17.18 21.66
CA ILE A 554 -11.16 16.48 21.80
C ILE A 554 -10.81 15.95 20.39
N LEU A 555 -9.75 16.45 19.80
CA LEU A 555 -9.31 16.05 18.46
C LEU A 555 -8.44 14.78 18.55
N LEU A 556 -8.93 13.71 17.96
CA LEU A 556 -8.24 12.42 17.84
C LEU A 556 -7.89 12.13 16.39
N SER A 557 -6.60 12.05 16.06
CA SER A 557 -6.16 11.61 14.73
C SER A 557 -5.75 10.13 14.75
N LEU A 558 -6.37 9.32 13.88
CA LEU A 558 -6.11 7.90 13.70
C LEU A 558 -5.52 7.66 12.30
N TYR A 559 -4.26 7.22 12.26
CA TYR A 559 -3.55 7.02 10.99
C TYR A 559 -3.84 5.64 10.40
N VAL A 560 -4.70 5.59 9.38
CA VAL A 560 -5.16 4.34 8.75
C VAL A 560 -4.21 3.80 7.65
N ASP A 561 -3.09 4.50 7.40
CA ASP A 561 -2.05 4.09 6.46
C ASP A 561 -0.66 3.89 7.11
N ASP A 562 -0.57 4.03 8.44
CA ASP A 562 0.68 3.90 9.20
C ASP A 562 1.12 2.43 9.28
N ARG A 563 2.25 2.10 8.65
CA ARG A 563 2.80 0.74 8.60
C ARG A 563 3.71 0.40 9.77
N ALA A 564 3.79 1.26 10.78
CA ALA A 564 4.47 0.94 12.02
C ALA A 564 3.84 -0.31 12.66
N ASN A 565 4.70 -1.24 13.08
CA ASN A 565 4.25 -2.44 13.74
C ASN A 565 3.69 -2.12 15.13
N LEU A 566 2.54 -2.68 15.45
CA LEU A 566 2.06 -2.68 16.83
C LEU A 566 3.01 -3.46 17.74
N PRO A 567 3.13 -3.07 19.02
CA PRO A 567 3.79 -3.91 20.01
C PRO A 567 3.25 -5.34 19.96
N VAL A 568 4.11 -6.33 20.15
CA VAL A 568 3.74 -7.75 20.02
C VAL A 568 2.53 -8.09 20.91
N ALA A 569 2.45 -7.49 22.09
CA ALA A 569 1.34 -7.66 23.04
C ALA A 569 -0.02 -7.12 22.55
N GLU A 570 -0.02 -6.24 21.56
CA GLU A 570 -1.23 -5.59 21.02
C GLU A 570 -1.67 -6.19 19.68
N ARG A 571 -0.91 -7.14 19.13
CA ARG A 571 -1.25 -7.83 17.88
C ARG A 571 -2.26 -8.95 18.15
N PHE A 572 -3.24 -9.08 17.26
CA PHE A 572 -4.27 -10.11 17.39
C PHE A 572 -4.92 -10.45 16.04
N VAL A 573 -5.68 -11.54 16.03
CA VAL A 573 -6.53 -11.90 14.90
C VAL A 573 -7.95 -11.44 15.19
N TYR A 574 -8.50 -10.62 14.32
CA TYR A 574 -9.87 -10.12 14.41
C TYR A 574 -10.76 -10.82 13.38
N THR A 575 -11.94 -11.26 13.80
CA THR A 575 -12.96 -11.78 12.89
C THR A 575 -13.93 -10.66 12.56
N THR A 576 -13.95 -10.22 11.32
CA THR A 576 -14.82 -9.14 10.82
C THR A 576 -16.30 -9.54 10.95
N GLN A 577 -17.21 -8.56 10.92
CA GLN A 577 -18.66 -8.84 10.90
C GLN A 577 -19.07 -9.73 9.70
N GLY A 578 -18.28 -9.70 8.60
CA GLY A 578 -18.44 -10.58 7.45
C GLY A 578 -17.85 -11.98 7.61
N GLY A 579 -17.34 -12.36 8.79
CA GLY A 579 -16.80 -13.68 9.10
C GLY A 579 -15.38 -13.95 8.59
N GLN A 580 -14.68 -12.95 8.06
CA GLN A 580 -13.30 -13.09 7.58
C GLN A 580 -12.32 -12.86 8.74
N GLN A 581 -11.25 -13.66 8.80
CA GLN A 581 -10.17 -13.45 9.75
C GLN A 581 -9.15 -12.47 9.19
N LYS A 582 -8.83 -11.43 9.95
CA LYS A 582 -7.85 -10.40 9.63
C LYS A 582 -6.80 -10.32 10.74
N GLN A 583 -5.53 -10.35 10.35
CA GLN A 583 -4.43 -10.13 11.28
C GLN A 583 -4.25 -8.63 11.51
N ILE A 584 -4.24 -8.21 12.76
CA ILE A 584 -4.00 -6.83 13.19
C ILE A 584 -2.56 -6.75 13.69
N ASN A 585 -1.64 -6.38 12.81
CA ASN A 585 -0.20 -6.36 13.09
C ASN A 585 0.39 -4.95 13.08
N THR A 586 -0.25 -4.02 12.36
CA THR A 586 0.21 -2.64 12.21
C THR A 586 -0.82 -1.65 12.73
N VAL A 587 -0.40 -0.43 12.97
CA VAL A 587 -1.28 0.70 13.33
C VAL A 587 -2.37 0.88 12.27
N ALA A 588 -2.00 0.78 10.99
CA ALA A 588 -2.95 0.85 9.87
C ALA A 588 -3.98 -0.28 9.91
N ASP A 589 -3.55 -1.53 10.19
CA ASP A 589 -4.50 -2.64 10.27
C ASP A 589 -5.55 -2.41 11.36
N LEU A 590 -5.12 -1.86 12.50
CA LEU A 590 -6.01 -1.56 13.63
C LEU A 590 -7.02 -0.48 13.26
N TRP A 591 -6.56 0.69 12.82
CA TRP A 591 -7.44 1.85 12.63
C TRP A 591 -8.26 1.79 11.35
N ALA A 592 -7.76 1.19 10.27
CA ALA A 592 -8.57 0.94 9.08
C ALA A 592 -9.68 -0.08 9.34
N THR A 593 -9.40 -1.12 10.16
CA THR A 593 -10.45 -2.07 10.57
C THR A 593 -11.46 -1.40 11.49
N PHE A 594 -11.00 -0.56 12.42
CA PHE A 594 -11.87 0.22 13.31
C PHE A 594 -12.80 1.14 12.51
N GLU A 595 -12.28 1.84 11.49
CA GLU A 595 -13.06 2.69 10.59
C GLU A 595 -14.13 1.89 9.86
N THR A 596 -13.74 0.79 9.22
CA THR A 596 -14.63 0.01 8.36
C THR A 596 -15.72 -0.70 9.15
N GLU A 597 -15.36 -1.33 10.28
CA GLU A 597 -16.29 -2.11 11.09
C GLU A 597 -17.31 -1.24 11.83
N ASN A 598 -16.98 0.03 12.16
CA ASN A 598 -17.90 0.90 12.88
C ASN A 598 -18.69 1.85 11.99
N PHE A 599 -18.10 2.34 10.91
CA PHE A 599 -18.73 3.38 10.08
C PHE A 599 -19.01 2.93 8.65
N ASN A 600 -18.68 1.68 8.31
CA ASN A 600 -18.86 1.08 6.98
C ASN A 600 -18.28 1.95 5.85
N GLN A 601 -17.17 2.61 6.15
CA GLN A 601 -16.41 3.47 5.24
C GLN A 601 -14.92 3.13 5.33
N SER A 602 -14.19 3.42 4.27
CA SER A 602 -12.73 3.32 4.20
C SER A 602 -12.25 4.48 3.34
N SER A 603 -12.32 5.69 3.89
CA SER A 603 -11.98 6.91 3.17
C SER A 603 -11.05 7.80 4.00
N GLN A 604 -10.17 8.51 3.31
CA GLN A 604 -9.24 9.46 3.90
C GLN A 604 -9.38 10.83 3.21
N PRO A 605 -9.65 11.89 3.96
CA PRO A 605 -10.04 11.93 5.38
C PRO A 605 -11.48 11.45 5.60
N LEU A 606 -11.75 10.93 6.81
CA LEU A 606 -13.10 10.74 7.32
C LEU A 606 -13.19 11.37 8.71
N TYR A 607 -14.19 12.21 8.90
CA TYR A 607 -14.45 12.89 10.17
C TYR A 607 -15.69 12.33 10.84
N VAL A 608 -15.55 11.91 12.08
CA VAL A 608 -16.64 11.32 12.88
C VAL A 608 -16.71 12.03 14.23
N VAL A 609 -17.90 12.35 14.69
CA VAL A 609 -18.11 12.95 16.02
C VAL A 609 -18.86 11.99 16.92
N LEU A 610 -18.22 11.63 18.05
CA LEU A 610 -18.82 10.81 19.09
C LEU A 610 -18.96 11.60 20.39
N SER A 611 -20.09 11.43 21.10
CA SER A 611 -20.22 11.96 22.46
C SER A 611 -19.29 11.23 23.44
N PRO A 612 -19.10 11.75 24.69
CA PRO A 612 -18.38 11.03 25.74
C PRO A 612 -18.98 9.64 26.07
N ASP A 613 -20.28 9.47 25.80
CA ASP A 613 -21.00 8.20 25.98
C ASP A 613 -20.98 7.32 24.73
N GLN A 614 -20.12 7.65 23.76
CA GLN A 614 -19.95 6.93 22.50
C GLN A 614 -21.25 6.84 21.67
N VAL A 615 -21.97 7.95 21.56
CA VAL A 615 -23.13 8.08 20.67
C VAL A 615 -22.72 8.89 19.44
N LEU A 616 -23.09 8.42 18.25
CA LEU A 616 -22.82 9.13 16.99
C LEU A 616 -23.62 10.44 16.94
N GLN A 617 -22.90 11.57 16.83
CA GLN A 617 -23.53 12.90 16.91
C GLN A 617 -24.04 13.40 15.56
N SER A 618 -23.36 13.03 14.47
CA SER A 618 -23.72 13.45 13.11
C SER A 618 -23.29 12.41 12.09
N ASN A 619 -23.80 12.50 10.86
CA ASN A 619 -23.28 11.69 9.76
C ASN A 619 -21.79 11.99 9.58
N PRO A 620 -20.94 10.95 9.41
CA PRO A 620 -19.56 11.15 9.03
C PRO A 620 -19.42 11.92 7.73
N ILE A 621 -18.41 12.79 7.63
CA ILE A 621 -18.08 13.50 6.38
C ILE A 621 -16.64 13.23 5.95
N GLY A 622 -16.42 13.23 4.63
CA GLY A 622 -15.10 13.07 4.05
C GLY A 622 -14.42 14.40 3.72
N TYR A 623 -13.70 14.42 2.60
CA TYR A 623 -13.01 15.62 2.11
C TYR A 623 -13.99 16.75 1.80
N THR A 624 -13.98 17.81 2.60
CA THR A 624 -14.87 18.97 2.51
C THR A 624 -14.03 20.26 2.49
N PRO A 625 -13.57 20.70 1.30
CA PRO A 625 -12.68 21.85 1.16
C PRO A 625 -13.36 23.19 1.41
N ASP A 626 -14.70 23.24 1.43
CA ASP A 626 -15.46 24.45 1.76
C ASP A 626 -15.46 24.68 3.28
N ILE A 627 -14.83 25.80 3.69
CA ILE A 627 -14.66 26.17 5.09
C ILE A 627 -16.01 26.36 5.80
N GLN A 628 -16.99 27.00 5.12
CA GLN A 628 -18.29 27.28 5.72
C GLN A 628 -19.10 26.00 5.93
N GLN A 629 -19.12 25.13 4.93
CA GLN A 629 -19.79 23.84 5.01
C GLN A 629 -19.21 22.98 6.13
N TYR A 630 -17.86 22.93 6.25
CA TYR A 630 -17.19 22.18 7.30
C TYR A 630 -17.49 22.76 8.70
N LEU A 631 -17.45 24.09 8.84
CA LEU A 631 -17.76 24.77 10.11
C LEU A 631 -19.23 24.57 10.53
N GLU A 632 -20.17 24.61 9.58
CA GLU A 632 -21.59 24.35 9.85
C GLU A 632 -21.80 22.91 10.32
N TRP A 633 -21.14 21.95 9.71
CA TRP A 633 -21.16 20.56 10.15
C TRP A 633 -20.61 20.42 11.58
N LEU A 634 -19.46 21.02 11.89
CA LEU A 634 -18.90 21.03 13.24
C LEU A 634 -19.87 21.62 14.26
N LYS A 635 -20.47 22.78 13.97
CA LYS A 635 -21.43 23.44 14.85
C LYS A 635 -22.69 22.61 15.09
N CYS A 636 -23.15 21.92 14.06
CA CYS A 636 -24.30 21.05 14.16
C CYS A 636 -23.99 19.79 14.99
N SER A 637 -22.81 19.19 14.78
CA SER A 637 -22.35 18.00 15.50
C SER A 637 -22.06 18.25 16.99
N ALA A 638 -21.80 19.50 17.38
CA ALA A 638 -21.56 19.89 18.78
C ALA A 638 -22.85 20.14 19.57
N LYS A 639 -24.01 20.23 18.90
CA LYS A 639 -25.27 20.50 19.57
C LYS A 639 -25.69 19.29 20.41
N LYS A 640 -25.75 19.47 21.74
CA LYS A 640 -26.47 18.53 22.62
C LYS A 640 -27.97 18.70 22.39
N LYS A 641 -28.69 17.62 22.12
CA LYS A 641 -30.15 17.60 22.19
C LYS A 641 -30.63 17.73 23.63
#